data_7db1491021f4aac3369b17f054a1e31f
#
_entry.id   7db1491021f4aac3369b17f054a1e31f
#
_cell.length_a   1.000
_cell.length_b   1.000
_cell.length_c   1.000
_cell.angle_alpha   90.00
_cell.angle_beta   90.00
_cell.angle_gamma   90.00
#
_symmetry.space_group_name_H-M   'P 1'
#
loop_
_entity.id
_entity.type
_entity.pdbx_description
1 polymer ?
#
loop_
_entity_poly.entity_id
_entity_poly.type
_entity_poly.pdbx_seq_one_letter_code
_entity_poly.pdbx_strand_id
1 'polypeptide(L)'
;MKHKRLIYGAAALGILLALLVVIPPSPSRLDSSRLHSRRIYDDRGRLLREVLSDEEGRGMWIPLAEMGPDVAAAVVAIEDKRFYRHPGIDLLALARSTWLNLRAGEVVAGGSTLTQQLARQLYRLPRRWYAKPAEALLALRLELWLSKEEILEHYLNRAPFGNQLFGVASASRIYFQQSAVELSLAEAAFLAGLPQSPSGYNPYTGLARARERQLRVLAAMRRQGVIPEERYRAACAQPIEVALRKSVFAAPHFCQMVLEKAETDRFEIHTTLNSAMQSRIEKLVEGHLAQLTAHHVTNAAVLVLDNSSGAVKAWVGSRDFFDALYQGQVDGVRSLRQPGSAIKPFTYALALENGFTAASLLADMESYAGEEGGGTLVHNYDEKYHGPVRIRTALACSYNVATVRLLEALGVDLLLERLRQAGFSSLQKPASFYGPGLTLGNGEVSLSELTNAYRTLANGGLVRPFHFLRDEAAAAGMADGESASGEWQGERIFSRSAAFIITDILSDPHARAPAFGLGGPLHLPFPCAAKTGTTKDFRDNWTVGYTTVYTVGVWVGNFDGQPMERISGITGAAPLFRDVMLELHAGFDPAPFPLPPGVVQRAICPVSGQRPSTACPGSADEWFIAGTEPRSECSVHRLVALDRRSGQPASPATPRAEIRETLYEVWPPEYRAWMAANDLPMPPAALSVPGEAEAPRLVITFPKEGDILRIDPVLRREFQTILLEAVVPEGISEVEWMIGDSTLARLHAPYRLRWPLTPGSHRLVVRGRGRNGTVSSDPVTFRVL
;
A
#
# COMPACT_ATOMS: atom_id res chain seq x y z
N MET A 1 7.67 -72.37 -38.23
CA MET A 1 6.91 -71.07 -37.98
C MET A 1 7.37 -70.35 -36.73
N LYS A 2 7.59 -70.96 -35.56
CA LYS A 2 8.01 -70.27 -34.31
C LYS A 2 9.32 -69.52 -34.40
N HIS A 3 10.40 -70.06 -35.07
CA HIS A 3 11.67 -69.38 -35.22
C HIS A 3 11.62 -68.15 -36.13
N LYS A 4 10.81 -68.10 -37.18
CA LYS A 4 10.64 -66.92 -38.03
C LYS A 4 9.93 -65.79 -37.27
N ARG A 5 8.93 -66.10 -36.44
CA ARG A 5 8.25 -65.10 -35.58
C ARG A 5 9.19 -64.53 -34.53
N LEU A 6 10.12 -65.31 -33.99
CA LEU A 6 11.13 -64.82 -33.02
C LEU A 6 12.13 -63.90 -33.69
N ILE A 7 12.59 -64.23 -34.91
CA ILE A 7 13.53 -63.38 -35.71
C ILE A 7 12.83 -62.06 -36.09
N TYR A 8 11.57 -62.09 -36.58
CA TYR A 8 10.85 -60.86 -36.91
C TYR A 8 10.52 -60.03 -35.67
N GLY A 9 10.20 -60.64 -34.52
CA GLY A 9 10.02 -59.95 -33.25
C GLY A 9 11.31 -59.26 -32.77
N ALA A 10 12.46 -59.96 -32.84
CA ALA A 10 13.74 -59.39 -32.47
C ALA A 10 14.17 -58.25 -33.41
N ALA A 11 13.95 -58.41 -34.72
CA ALA A 11 14.19 -57.36 -35.71
C ALA A 11 13.33 -56.13 -35.49
N ALA A 12 12.02 -56.31 -35.24
CA ALA A 12 11.10 -55.22 -34.94
C ALA A 12 11.49 -54.50 -33.65
N LEU A 13 11.87 -55.22 -32.58
CA LEU A 13 12.38 -54.65 -31.35
C LEU A 13 13.68 -53.86 -31.59
N GLY A 14 14.60 -54.41 -32.39
CA GLY A 14 15.84 -53.73 -32.77
C GLY A 14 15.59 -52.40 -33.52
N ILE A 15 14.63 -52.40 -34.46
CA ILE A 15 14.21 -51.21 -35.19
C ILE A 15 13.58 -50.21 -34.25
N LEU A 16 12.71 -50.62 -33.33
CA LEU A 16 12.07 -49.74 -32.33
C LEU A 16 13.11 -49.11 -31.42
N LEU A 17 14.10 -49.88 -30.95
CA LEU A 17 15.19 -49.37 -30.13
C LEU A 17 16.07 -48.38 -30.89
N ALA A 18 16.39 -48.67 -32.18
CA ALA A 18 17.13 -47.75 -33.05
C ALA A 18 16.36 -46.44 -33.28
N LEU A 19 15.05 -46.53 -33.53
CA LEU A 19 14.20 -45.34 -33.66
C LEU A 19 14.17 -44.48 -32.37
N LEU A 20 14.12 -45.11 -31.19
CA LEU A 20 14.16 -44.42 -29.89
C LEU A 20 15.48 -43.63 -29.69
N VAL A 21 16.58 -44.12 -30.25
CA VAL A 21 17.88 -43.42 -30.18
C VAL A 21 17.95 -42.25 -31.18
N VAL A 22 17.38 -42.42 -32.38
CA VAL A 22 17.45 -41.43 -33.46
C VAL A 22 16.50 -40.23 -33.22
N ILE A 23 15.40 -40.40 -32.48
CA ILE A 23 14.49 -39.29 -32.15
C ILE A 23 15.22 -38.31 -31.22
N PRO A 24 15.23 -36.97 -31.51
CA PRO A 24 15.87 -36.01 -30.63
C PRO A 24 15.25 -35.97 -29.23
N PRO A 25 15.99 -35.64 -28.18
CA PRO A 25 15.43 -35.40 -26.86
C PRO A 25 14.38 -34.27 -26.91
N SER A 26 13.29 -34.40 -26.14
CA SER A 26 12.31 -33.37 -26.11
C SER A 26 12.94 -32.05 -25.58
N PRO A 27 12.76 -30.90 -26.25
CA PRO A 27 13.25 -29.61 -25.77
C PRO A 27 12.87 -29.32 -24.34
N SER A 28 11.65 -29.68 -23.90
CA SER A 28 11.17 -29.48 -22.53
C SER A 28 11.96 -30.25 -21.46
N ARG A 29 12.71 -31.30 -21.84
CA ARG A 29 13.59 -32.04 -20.91
C ARG A 29 14.98 -31.42 -20.79
N LEU A 30 15.42 -30.75 -21.84
CA LEU A 30 16.68 -30.01 -21.86
C LEU A 30 16.51 -28.58 -21.31
N ASP A 31 15.26 -28.10 -21.17
CA ASP A 31 14.96 -26.79 -20.65
C ASP A 31 15.60 -26.57 -19.27
N SER A 32 16.41 -25.53 -19.18
CA SER A 32 17.11 -25.12 -17.95
C SER A 32 16.24 -24.28 -17.03
N SER A 33 15.19 -23.64 -17.55
CA SER A 33 14.35 -22.68 -16.79
C SER A 33 13.77 -23.30 -15.53
N ARG A 34 13.37 -24.56 -15.59
CA ARG A 34 12.78 -25.32 -14.48
C ARG A 34 13.72 -25.61 -13.31
N LEU A 35 15.03 -25.43 -13.50
CA LEU A 35 16.05 -25.64 -12.48
C LEU A 35 16.40 -24.35 -11.74
N HIS A 36 16.06 -23.19 -12.32
CA HIS A 36 16.40 -21.93 -11.72
C HIS A 36 15.54 -21.64 -10.49
N SER A 37 16.18 -21.34 -9.39
CA SER A 37 15.53 -20.65 -8.26
C SER A 37 15.40 -19.17 -8.57
N ARG A 38 14.28 -18.57 -8.14
CA ARG A 38 14.07 -17.13 -8.25
C ARG A 38 14.67 -16.42 -7.03
N ARG A 39 15.49 -15.40 -7.27
CA ARG A 39 16.17 -14.62 -6.24
C ARG A 39 15.74 -13.17 -6.28
N ILE A 40 15.38 -12.64 -5.13
CA ILE A 40 14.96 -11.26 -4.96
C ILE A 40 16.04 -10.53 -4.20
N TYR A 41 16.50 -9.40 -4.75
CA TYR A 41 17.56 -8.58 -4.20
C TYR A 41 17.03 -7.19 -3.84
N ASP A 42 17.63 -6.59 -2.80
CA ASP A 42 17.37 -5.20 -2.41
C ASP A 42 18.04 -4.19 -3.35
N ASP A 43 17.90 -2.89 -3.02
CA ASP A 43 18.47 -1.76 -3.78
C ASP A 43 20.02 -1.77 -3.86
N ARG A 44 20.69 -2.55 -2.99
CA ARG A 44 22.15 -2.70 -2.93
C ARG A 44 22.64 -4.09 -3.38
N GLY A 45 21.77 -4.91 -3.95
CA GLY A 45 22.11 -6.25 -4.40
C GLY A 45 22.21 -7.28 -3.26
N ARG A 46 21.73 -7.00 -2.06
CA ARG A 46 21.67 -7.99 -0.97
C ARG A 46 20.45 -8.89 -1.16
N LEU A 47 20.64 -10.20 -0.97
CA LEU A 47 19.57 -11.18 -1.10
C LEU A 47 18.48 -10.94 -0.03
N LEU A 48 17.23 -10.81 -0.48
CA LEU A 48 16.04 -10.75 0.38
C LEU A 48 15.40 -12.14 0.53
N ARG A 49 15.25 -12.86 -0.58
CA ARG A 49 14.63 -14.19 -0.61
C ARG A 49 15.11 -15.00 -1.79
N GLU A 50 15.26 -16.30 -1.58
CA GLU A 50 15.42 -17.30 -2.64
C GLU A 50 14.23 -18.26 -2.59
N VAL A 51 13.55 -18.42 -3.73
CA VAL A 51 12.42 -19.34 -3.89
C VAL A 51 12.91 -20.55 -4.66
N LEU A 52 12.55 -21.74 -4.18
CA LEU A 52 12.94 -22.99 -4.84
C LEU A 52 12.40 -23.03 -6.28
N SER A 53 13.16 -23.70 -7.14
CA SER A 53 12.76 -23.98 -8.53
C SER A 53 11.56 -24.95 -8.58
N ASP A 54 10.97 -25.12 -9.75
CA ASP A 54 9.90 -26.11 -10.01
C ASP A 54 10.29 -27.55 -9.66
N GLU A 55 11.59 -27.84 -9.59
CA GLU A 55 12.13 -29.13 -9.17
C GLU A 55 12.46 -29.19 -7.67
N GLU A 56 11.85 -28.29 -6.88
CA GLU A 56 11.98 -28.21 -5.41
C GLU A 56 13.44 -28.04 -4.92
N GLY A 57 14.28 -27.43 -5.76
CA GLY A 57 15.69 -27.21 -5.47
C GLY A 57 16.14 -25.76 -5.63
N ARG A 58 17.31 -25.47 -5.07
CA ARG A 58 18.05 -24.22 -5.29
C ARG A 58 19.01 -24.43 -6.45
N GLY A 59 18.64 -23.96 -7.62
CA GLY A 59 19.41 -24.10 -8.85
C GLY A 59 19.78 -22.77 -9.47
N MET A 60 20.95 -22.73 -10.09
CA MET A 60 21.41 -21.67 -10.95
C MET A 60 22.15 -22.29 -12.11
N TRP A 61 21.62 -22.08 -13.32
CA TRP A 61 22.30 -22.54 -14.54
C TRP A 61 23.39 -21.55 -14.93
N ILE A 62 24.58 -22.05 -15.19
CA ILE A 62 25.66 -21.28 -15.79
C ILE A 62 26.27 -22.07 -16.97
N PRO A 63 26.79 -21.39 -18.01
CA PRO A 63 27.54 -22.06 -19.07
C PRO A 63 28.77 -22.79 -18.53
N LEU A 64 29.17 -23.87 -19.20
CA LEU A 64 30.34 -24.65 -18.81
C LEU A 64 31.61 -23.78 -18.68
N ALA A 65 31.77 -22.78 -19.54
CA ALA A 65 32.89 -21.83 -19.50
C ALA A 65 32.99 -21.03 -18.19
N GLU A 66 31.86 -20.81 -17.49
CA GLU A 66 31.78 -20.07 -16.22
C GLU A 66 31.93 -20.98 -14.99
N MET A 67 32.04 -22.30 -15.18
CA MET A 67 32.19 -23.24 -14.05
C MET A 67 33.66 -23.42 -13.58
N GLY A 68 34.61 -22.89 -14.31
CA GLY A 68 36.03 -23.08 -14.06
C GLY A 68 36.54 -24.47 -14.55
N PRO A 69 37.76 -24.53 -15.05
CA PRO A 69 38.32 -25.74 -15.66
C PRO A 69 38.54 -26.86 -14.62
N ASP A 70 38.86 -26.52 -13.39
CA ASP A 70 39.16 -27.49 -12.32
C ASP A 70 37.93 -28.28 -11.88
N VAL A 71 36.72 -27.70 -11.90
CA VAL A 71 35.48 -28.39 -11.52
C VAL A 71 35.14 -29.47 -12.58
N ALA A 72 35.14 -29.09 -13.85
CA ALA A 72 34.87 -30.01 -14.95
C ALA A 72 35.87 -31.17 -14.97
N ALA A 73 37.18 -30.85 -14.84
CA ALA A 73 38.25 -31.84 -14.80
C ALA A 73 38.13 -32.76 -13.58
N ALA A 74 37.80 -32.26 -12.40
CA ALA A 74 37.64 -33.06 -11.18
C ALA A 74 36.46 -34.04 -11.29
N VAL A 75 35.31 -33.59 -11.84
CA VAL A 75 34.14 -34.45 -12.05
C VAL A 75 34.44 -35.54 -13.05
N VAL A 76 35.02 -35.20 -14.19
CA VAL A 76 35.41 -36.19 -15.21
C VAL A 76 36.41 -37.20 -14.60
N ALA A 77 37.43 -36.76 -13.87
CA ALA A 77 38.44 -37.63 -13.30
C ALA A 77 37.87 -38.64 -12.28
N ILE A 78 36.86 -38.28 -11.52
CA ILE A 78 36.31 -39.16 -10.45
C ILE A 78 35.12 -39.99 -10.92
N GLU A 79 34.23 -39.43 -11.76
CA GLU A 79 32.99 -40.09 -12.16
C GLU A 79 33.12 -40.86 -13.47
N ASP A 80 33.93 -40.36 -14.46
CA ASP A 80 33.99 -40.92 -15.80
C ASP A 80 35.32 -40.57 -16.50
N LYS A 81 36.41 -41.22 -16.11
CA LYS A 81 37.77 -40.93 -16.61
C LYS A 81 37.98 -41.04 -18.11
N ARG A 82 37.05 -41.72 -18.83
CA ARG A 82 37.09 -41.93 -20.28
C ARG A 82 35.96 -41.18 -21.01
N PHE A 83 35.33 -40.24 -20.36
CA PHE A 83 34.16 -39.51 -20.85
C PHE A 83 34.27 -39.05 -22.31
N TYR A 84 35.41 -38.50 -22.70
CA TYR A 84 35.65 -38.02 -24.07
C TYR A 84 35.96 -39.11 -25.09
N ARG A 85 36.00 -40.40 -24.65
CA ARG A 85 36.47 -41.54 -25.51
C ARG A 85 35.41 -42.59 -25.81
N HIS A 86 34.23 -42.49 -25.21
CA HIS A 86 33.15 -43.47 -25.42
C HIS A 86 31.84 -42.75 -25.82
N PRO A 87 30.95 -43.42 -26.57
CA PRO A 87 29.66 -42.87 -27.04
C PRO A 87 28.56 -43.09 -26.02
N GLY A 88 28.73 -42.58 -24.76
CA GLY A 88 27.74 -42.64 -23.70
C GLY A 88 27.78 -43.89 -22.83
N ILE A 89 28.37 -44.98 -23.28
CA ILE A 89 28.56 -46.22 -22.52
C ILE A 89 30.04 -46.62 -22.57
N ASP A 90 30.67 -46.79 -21.41
CA ASP A 90 32.03 -47.30 -21.30
C ASP A 90 32.02 -48.82 -21.05
N LEU A 91 32.09 -49.61 -22.13
CA LEU A 91 32.07 -51.08 -22.08
C LEU A 91 33.25 -51.65 -21.28
N LEU A 92 34.42 -50.98 -21.30
CA LEU A 92 35.59 -51.42 -20.53
C LEU A 92 35.42 -51.15 -19.04
N ALA A 93 34.84 -50.00 -18.69
CA ALA A 93 34.52 -49.70 -17.29
C ALA A 93 33.44 -50.66 -16.76
N LEU A 94 32.45 -50.99 -17.58
CA LEU A 94 31.40 -51.94 -17.23
C LEU A 94 31.96 -53.35 -16.99
N ALA A 95 32.77 -53.85 -17.89
CA ALA A 95 33.41 -55.16 -17.73
C ALA A 95 34.30 -55.20 -16.46
N ARG A 96 35.10 -54.15 -16.23
CA ARG A 96 35.95 -54.05 -15.04
C ARG A 96 35.15 -53.99 -13.75
N SER A 97 34.08 -53.17 -13.69
CA SER A 97 33.25 -53.04 -12.49
C SER A 97 32.48 -54.34 -12.18
N THR A 98 31.97 -55.01 -13.22
CA THR A 98 31.32 -56.32 -13.08
C THR A 98 32.29 -57.37 -12.51
N TRP A 99 33.52 -57.46 -13.02
CA TRP A 99 34.55 -58.38 -12.53
C TRP A 99 34.93 -58.06 -11.07
N LEU A 100 35.11 -56.78 -10.70
CA LEU A 100 35.45 -56.40 -9.35
C LEU A 100 34.32 -56.72 -8.34
N ASN A 101 33.09 -56.48 -8.72
CA ASN A 101 31.92 -56.77 -7.89
C ASN A 101 31.69 -58.26 -7.71
N LEU A 102 31.87 -59.07 -8.78
CA LEU A 102 31.84 -60.52 -8.70
C LEU A 102 32.93 -61.06 -7.75
N ARG A 103 34.15 -60.50 -7.81
CA ARG A 103 35.26 -60.93 -6.97
C ARG A 103 35.06 -60.53 -5.49
N ALA A 104 34.43 -59.37 -5.24
CA ALA A 104 34.19 -58.86 -3.89
C ALA A 104 32.94 -59.47 -3.24
N GLY A 105 32.03 -60.09 -4.02
CA GLY A 105 30.74 -60.59 -3.54
C GLY A 105 29.70 -59.48 -3.20
N GLU A 106 30.10 -58.22 -3.44
CA GLU A 106 29.29 -57.03 -3.18
C GLU A 106 29.59 -55.94 -4.20
N VAL A 107 28.75 -54.86 -4.22
CA VAL A 107 28.91 -53.75 -5.17
C VAL A 107 29.97 -52.79 -4.66
N VAL A 108 31.25 -53.02 -5.05
CA VAL A 108 32.41 -52.19 -4.68
C VAL A 108 32.82 -51.19 -5.76
N ALA A 109 32.38 -51.39 -7.03
CA ALA A 109 32.70 -50.51 -8.13
C ALA A 109 31.47 -50.21 -9.03
N GLY A 110 31.31 -48.95 -9.40
CA GLY A 110 30.31 -48.49 -10.36
C GLY A 110 30.88 -48.35 -11.76
N GLY A 111 30.11 -48.72 -12.80
CA GLY A 111 30.46 -48.58 -14.20
C GLY A 111 29.55 -47.62 -14.97
N SER A 112 28.79 -46.76 -14.31
CA SER A 112 27.90 -45.81 -14.98
C SER A 112 28.68 -44.57 -15.41
N THR A 113 28.46 -44.14 -16.67
CA THR A 113 29.06 -42.92 -17.24
C THR A 113 28.30 -41.64 -16.81
N LEU A 114 28.93 -40.48 -17.02
CA LEU A 114 28.28 -39.17 -16.84
C LEU A 114 27.03 -39.04 -17.70
N THR A 115 27.05 -39.49 -18.93
CA THR A 115 25.90 -39.47 -19.86
C THR A 115 24.76 -40.36 -19.35
N GLN A 116 25.06 -41.54 -18.78
CA GLN A 116 24.03 -42.37 -18.13
C GLN A 116 23.43 -41.72 -16.87
N GLN A 117 24.27 -41.02 -16.09
CA GLN A 117 23.80 -40.30 -14.94
C GLN A 117 22.91 -39.12 -15.35
N LEU A 118 23.27 -38.38 -16.40
CA LEU A 118 22.44 -37.33 -16.99
C LEU A 118 21.11 -37.89 -17.53
N ALA A 119 21.15 -38.99 -18.27
CA ALA A 119 19.95 -39.68 -18.79
C ALA A 119 18.98 -40.02 -17.63
N ARG A 120 19.51 -40.57 -16.54
CA ARG A 120 18.71 -40.90 -15.35
C ARG A 120 18.07 -39.66 -14.75
N GLN A 121 18.75 -38.53 -14.65
CA GLN A 121 18.20 -37.27 -14.13
C GLN A 121 17.11 -36.73 -15.05
N LEU A 122 17.39 -36.58 -16.35
CA LEU A 122 16.46 -36.01 -17.34
C LEU A 122 15.16 -36.82 -17.48
N TYR A 123 15.27 -38.16 -17.38
CA TYR A 123 14.13 -39.05 -17.54
C TYR A 123 13.58 -39.60 -16.23
N ARG A 124 14.10 -39.10 -15.07
CA ARG A 124 13.68 -39.48 -13.70
C ARG A 124 13.65 -40.99 -13.47
N LEU A 125 14.65 -41.71 -14.00
CA LEU A 125 14.72 -43.15 -13.87
C LEU A 125 15.11 -43.57 -12.46
N PRO A 126 14.55 -44.67 -11.92
CA PRO A 126 14.86 -45.15 -10.58
C PRO A 126 16.28 -45.73 -10.53
N ARG A 127 16.99 -45.57 -9.40
CA ARG A 127 18.31 -46.16 -9.11
C ARG A 127 18.19 -47.67 -8.86
N ARG A 128 17.68 -48.44 -9.85
CA ARG A 128 17.48 -49.89 -9.78
C ARG A 128 18.16 -50.58 -10.98
N TRP A 129 18.60 -51.81 -10.80
CA TRP A 129 19.31 -52.58 -11.85
C TRP A 129 18.50 -52.73 -13.13
N TYR A 130 17.19 -52.88 -13.05
CA TYR A 130 16.30 -53.03 -14.21
C TYR A 130 16.16 -51.73 -15.04
N ALA A 131 16.51 -50.57 -14.52
CA ALA A 131 16.52 -49.31 -15.28
C ALA A 131 17.83 -49.14 -16.10
N LYS A 132 18.86 -49.90 -15.85
CA LYS A 132 20.17 -49.77 -16.51
C LYS A 132 20.13 -49.90 -18.04
N PRO A 133 19.33 -50.82 -18.64
CA PRO A 133 19.19 -50.85 -20.09
C PRO A 133 18.56 -49.59 -20.66
N ALA A 134 17.56 -49.01 -19.99
CA ALA A 134 16.97 -47.74 -20.39
C ALA A 134 17.95 -46.55 -20.25
N GLU A 135 18.71 -46.49 -19.14
CA GLU A 135 19.79 -45.50 -18.97
C GLU A 135 20.80 -45.58 -20.12
N ALA A 136 21.22 -46.80 -20.52
CA ALA A 136 22.20 -47.01 -21.61
C ALA A 136 21.62 -46.53 -22.96
N LEU A 137 20.39 -46.91 -23.29
CA LEU A 137 19.73 -46.50 -24.53
C LEU A 137 19.58 -44.98 -24.63
N LEU A 138 19.16 -44.36 -23.55
CA LEU A 138 18.98 -42.91 -23.46
C LEU A 138 20.32 -42.17 -23.44
N ALA A 139 21.37 -42.75 -22.88
CA ALA A 139 22.72 -42.21 -22.98
C ALA A 139 23.22 -42.16 -24.41
N LEU A 140 23.03 -43.25 -25.19
CA LEU A 140 23.35 -43.27 -26.63
C LEU A 140 22.55 -42.21 -27.40
N ARG A 141 21.28 -42.02 -27.06
CA ARG A 141 20.42 -40.97 -27.62
C ARG A 141 20.98 -39.57 -27.35
N LEU A 142 21.37 -39.29 -26.10
CA LEU A 142 21.94 -37.97 -25.72
C LEU A 142 23.23 -37.70 -26.48
N GLU A 143 24.15 -38.67 -26.61
CA GLU A 143 25.43 -38.55 -27.34
C GLU A 143 25.25 -38.35 -28.85
N LEU A 144 24.13 -38.79 -29.41
CA LEU A 144 23.82 -38.54 -30.82
C LEU A 144 23.44 -37.09 -31.10
N TRP A 145 22.85 -36.42 -30.11
CA TRP A 145 22.25 -35.11 -30.29
C TRP A 145 22.94 -33.97 -29.53
N LEU A 146 23.79 -34.29 -28.55
CA LEU A 146 24.54 -33.33 -27.74
C LEU A 146 26.02 -33.60 -27.82
N SER A 147 26.83 -32.54 -27.85
CA SER A 147 28.27 -32.61 -27.70
C SER A 147 28.69 -33.07 -26.30
N LYS A 148 29.94 -33.46 -26.12
CA LYS A 148 30.49 -33.80 -24.79
C LYS A 148 30.43 -32.62 -23.83
N GLU A 149 30.68 -31.44 -24.32
CA GLU A 149 30.62 -30.18 -23.57
C GLU A 149 29.19 -29.89 -23.10
N GLU A 150 28.21 -30.03 -23.99
CA GLU A 150 26.79 -29.84 -23.62
C GLU A 150 26.34 -30.90 -22.62
N ILE A 151 26.71 -32.16 -22.78
CA ILE A 151 26.42 -33.24 -21.81
C ILE A 151 27.00 -32.88 -20.42
N LEU A 152 28.25 -32.42 -20.38
CA LEU A 152 28.94 -32.06 -19.15
C LEU A 152 28.29 -30.82 -18.49
N GLU A 153 27.93 -29.82 -19.29
CA GLU A 153 27.21 -28.64 -18.84
C GLU A 153 25.88 -29.02 -18.22
N HIS A 154 25.07 -29.80 -18.90
CA HIS A 154 23.81 -30.31 -18.40
C HIS A 154 23.97 -31.11 -17.10
N TYR A 155 25.01 -31.96 -17.02
CA TYR A 155 25.29 -32.75 -15.83
C TYR A 155 25.66 -31.88 -14.65
N LEU A 156 26.60 -30.94 -14.81
CA LEU A 156 27.11 -30.09 -13.75
C LEU A 156 26.05 -29.11 -13.21
N ASN A 157 25.10 -28.67 -14.05
CA ASN A 157 23.98 -27.83 -13.62
C ASN A 157 22.85 -28.61 -12.96
N ARG A 158 22.76 -29.93 -13.16
CA ARG A 158 21.67 -30.77 -12.61
C ARG A 158 22.13 -31.67 -11.47
N ALA A 159 23.44 -31.85 -11.28
CA ALA A 159 23.98 -32.71 -10.25
C ALA A 159 23.52 -32.21 -8.83
N PRO A 160 23.08 -33.13 -7.94
CA PRO A 160 22.72 -32.78 -6.56
C PRO A 160 23.98 -32.69 -5.69
N PHE A 161 24.09 -31.57 -4.97
CA PHE A 161 25.20 -31.30 -4.05
C PHE A 161 24.82 -31.38 -2.56
N GLY A 162 23.62 -31.89 -2.24
CA GLY A 162 23.06 -31.91 -0.89
C GLY A 162 22.33 -30.63 -0.53
N ASN A 163 21.57 -30.63 0.58
CA ASN A 163 20.85 -29.45 1.09
C ASN A 163 19.92 -28.77 0.06
N GLN A 164 19.30 -29.55 -0.83
CA GLN A 164 18.47 -29.09 -1.95
C GLN A 164 19.23 -28.22 -2.98
N LEU A 165 20.56 -28.32 -3.02
CA LEU A 165 21.37 -27.61 -4.01
C LEU A 165 21.52 -28.46 -5.27
N PHE A 166 21.15 -27.88 -6.40
CA PHE A 166 21.35 -28.44 -7.74
C PHE A 166 22.26 -27.50 -8.54
N GLY A 167 23.23 -28.10 -9.19
CA GLY A 167 24.24 -27.37 -9.98
C GLY A 167 25.41 -26.83 -9.16
N VAL A 168 26.57 -26.81 -9.84
CA VAL A 168 27.84 -26.37 -9.24
C VAL A 168 27.83 -24.93 -8.83
N ALA A 169 27.11 -24.06 -9.57
CA ALA A 169 27.01 -22.63 -9.24
C ALA A 169 26.30 -22.39 -7.90
N SER A 170 25.19 -23.08 -7.67
CA SER A 170 24.47 -23.00 -6.39
C SER A 170 25.30 -23.58 -5.25
N ALA A 171 25.99 -24.68 -5.49
CA ALA A 171 26.85 -25.30 -4.49
C ALA A 171 28.05 -24.42 -4.11
N SER A 172 28.73 -23.82 -5.10
CA SER A 172 29.84 -22.89 -4.89
C SER A 172 29.38 -21.67 -4.05
N ARG A 173 28.27 -21.05 -4.47
CA ARG A 173 27.74 -19.86 -3.79
C ARG A 173 27.32 -20.12 -2.34
N ILE A 174 26.70 -21.28 -2.07
CA ILE A 174 26.19 -21.59 -0.72
C ILE A 174 27.31 -22.12 0.19
N TYR A 175 28.19 -23.00 -0.31
CA TYR A 175 29.21 -23.59 0.54
C TYR A 175 30.45 -22.71 0.68
N PHE A 176 30.81 -21.93 -0.34
CA PHE A 176 32.05 -21.15 -0.38
C PHE A 176 31.85 -19.63 -0.54
N GLN A 177 30.61 -19.16 -0.77
CA GLN A 177 30.27 -17.74 -0.96
C GLN A 177 31.00 -17.06 -2.14
N GLN A 178 31.33 -17.82 -3.18
CA GLN A 178 32.04 -17.34 -4.36
C GLN A 178 31.48 -17.94 -5.64
N SER A 179 31.81 -17.35 -6.79
CA SER A 179 31.41 -17.89 -8.10
C SER A 179 32.14 -19.21 -8.39
N ALA A 180 31.56 -20.04 -9.28
CA ALA A 180 32.17 -21.35 -9.60
C ALA A 180 33.52 -21.21 -10.28
N VAL A 181 33.78 -20.16 -11.05
CA VAL A 181 35.06 -19.89 -11.71
C VAL A 181 36.19 -19.54 -10.75
N GLU A 182 35.85 -19.00 -9.57
CA GLU A 182 36.80 -18.59 -8.53
C GLU A 182 37.22 -19.71 -7.60
N LEU A 183 36.60 -20.91 -7.73
CA LEU A 183 36.92 -22.05 -6.88
C LEU A 183 38.38 -22.45 -7.00
N SER A 184 39.05 -22.59 -5.89
CA SER A 184 40.37 -23.26 -5.84
C SER A 184 40.26 -24.73 -6.28
N LEU A 185 41.39 -25.35 -6.70
CA LEU A 185 41.42 -26.76 -7.02
C LEU A 185 40.92 -27.65 -5.85
N ALA A 186 41.20 -27.25 -4.61
CA ALA A 186 40.74 -27.96 -3.42
C ALA A 186 39.22 -27.94 -3.30
N GLU A 187 38.61 -26.76 -3.46
CA GLU A 187 37.14 -26.56 -3.40
C GLU A 187 36.42 -27.20 -4.59
N ALA A 188 37.00 -27.10 -5.81
CA ALA A 188 36.49 -27.77 -7.00
C ALA A 188 36.46 -29.30 -6.81
N ALA A 189 37.56 -29.89 -6.30
CA ALA A 189 37.62 -31.31 -5.99
C ALA A 189 36.67 -31.71 -4.85
N PHE A 190 36.46 -30.84 -3.87
CA PHE A 190 35.48 -31.05 -2.80
C PHE A 190 34.06 -31.16 -3.37
N LEU A 191 33.65 -30.20 -4.19
CA LEU A 191 32.34 -30.22 -4.85
C LEU A 191 32.19 -31.45 -5.76
N ALA A 192 33.19 -31.77 -6.57
CA ALA A 192 33.17 -32.94 -7.47
C ALA A 192 32.93 -34.26 -6.72
N GLY A 193 33.26 -34.31 -5.43
CA GLY A 193 33.05 -35.50 -4.59
C GLY A 193 31.61 -35.69 -4.09
N LEU A 194 30.80 -34.64 -4.00
CA LEU A 194 29.51 -34.67 -3.32
C LEU A 194 28.40 -35.43 -4.08
N PRO A 195 28.27 -35.35 -5.45
CA PRO A 195 27.15 -35.91 -6.18
C PRO A 195 26.99 -37.43 -6.06
N GLN A 196 28.04 -38.16 -5.73
CA GLN A 196 28.00 -39.61 -5.53
C GLN A 196 27.04 -39.98 -4.38
N SER A 197 27.10 -39.25 -3.24
CA SER A 197 26.27 -39.48 -2.07
C SER A 197 25.97 -38.14 -1.35
N PRO A 198 25.08 -37.32 -1.90
CA PRO A 198 24.88 -35.95 -1.42
C PRO A 198 24.48 -35.84 0.06
N SER A 199 23.73 -36.83 0.59
CA SER A 199 23.40 -36.91 2.00
C SER A 199 24.54 -37.45 2.86
N GLY A 200 25.30 -38.43 2.36
CA GLY A 200 26.43 -39.05 3.05
C GLY A 200 27.66 -38.15 3.17
N TYR A 201 27.87 -37.29 2.19
CA TYR A 201 28.96 -36.30 2.11
C TYR A 201 28.45 -34.87 2.40
N ASN A 202 27.34 -34.74 3.11
CA ASN A 202 26.78 -33.42 3.41
C ASN A 202 27.79 -32.55 4.19
N PRO A 203 28.21 -31.39 3.66
CA PRO A 203 29.22 -30.53 4.30
C PRO A 203 28.88 -30.07 5.70
N TYR A 204 27.60 -29.91 6.03
CA TYR A 204 27.16 -29.45 7.36
C TYR A 204 27.12 -30.56 8.42
N THR A 205 26.92 -31.81 8.03
CA THR A 205 26.76 -32.95 8.97
C THR A 205 27.83 -34.01 8.83
N GLY A 206 28.62 -33.96 7.77
CA GLY A 206 29.60 -34.99 7.44
C GLY A 206 30.87 -34.46 6.77
N LEU A 207 31.36 -33.28 7.22
CA LEU A 207 32.53 -32.60 6.61
C LEU A 207 33.75 -33.50 6.52
N ALA A 208 34.07 -34.30 7.55
CA ALA A 208 35.21 -35.20 7.55
C ALA A 208 35.13 -36.24 6.41
N ARG A 209 33.96 -36.83 6.20
CA ARG A 209 33.72 -37.79 5.08
C ARG A 209 33.77 -37.11 3.71
N ALA A 210 33.26 -35.92 3.60
CA ALA A 210 33.32 -35.10 2.38
C ALA A 210 34.79 -34.74 2.06
N ARG A 211 35.58 -34.38 3.07
CA ARG A 211 37.02 -34.14 2.92
C ARG A 211 37.81 -35.39 2.51
N GLU A 212 37.52 -36.54 3.10
CA GLU A 212 38.13 -37.80 2.67
C GLU A 212 37.79 -38.10 1.18
N ARG A 213 36.55 -37.87 0.75
CA ARG A 213 36.13 -38.02 -0.65
C ARG A 213 36.86 -37.04 -1.55
N GLN A 214 37.04 -35.77 -1.16
CA GLN A 214 37.84 -34.79 -1.90
C GLN A 214 39.27 -35.28 -2.12
N LEU A 215 39.96 -35.82 -1.11
CA LEU A 215 41.31 -36.36 -1.26
C LEU A 215 41.36 -37.48 -2.29
N ARG A 216 40.32 -38.33 -2.36
CA ARG A 216 40.21 -39.38 -3.40
C ARG A 216 40.03 -38.76 -4.79
N VAL A 217 39.30 -37.65 -4.95
CA VAL A 217 39.16 -36.89 -6.19
C VAL A 217 40.52 -36.36 -6.63
N LEU A 218 41.23 -35.64 -5.77
CA LEU A 218 42.55 -35.09 -6.04
C LEU A 218 43.55 -36.20 -6.43
N ALA A 219 43.55 -37.34 -5.71
CA ALA A 219 44.39 -38.48 -6.04
C ALA A 219 44.01 -39.10 -7.41
N ALA A 220 42.74 -39.08 -7.82
CA ALA A 220 42.32 -39.53 -9.15
C ALA A 220 42.82 -38.58 -10.26
N MET A 221 42.69 -37.25 -10.05
CA MET A 221 43.21 -36.26 -11.00
C MET A 221 44.72 -36.37 -11.20
N ARG A 222 45.48 -36.54 -10.12
CA ARG A 222 46.94 -36.76 -10.17
C ARG A 222 47.29 -38.03 -10.94
N ARG A 223 46.65 -39.17 -10.60
CA ARG A 223 46.94 -40.47 -11.25
C ARG A 223 46.63 -40.46 -12.74
N GLN A 224 45.73 -39.62 -13.20
CA GLN A 224 45.35 -39.45 -14.61
C GLN A 224 46.18 -38.37 -15.30
N GLY A 225 47.12 -37.73 -14.64
CA GLY A 225 47.94 -36.66 -15.19
C GLY A 225 47.20 -35.37 -15.47
N VAL A 226 46.00 -35.17 -14.87
CA VAL A 226 45.17 -33.95 -15.02
C VAL A 226 45.81 -32.78 -14.29
N ILE A 227 46.43 -33.06 -13.12
CA ILE A 227 47.17 -32.10 -12.33
C ILE A 227 48.57 -32.55 -12.00
N PRO A 228 49.57 -31.66 -11.97
CA PRO A 228 50.93 -31.98 -11.56
C PRO A 228 51.00 -32.22 -10.04
N GLU A 229 52.08 -32.89 -9.58
CA GLU A 229 52.30 -33.26 -8.18
C GLU A 229 52.27 -32.06 -7.26
N GLU A 230 52.83 -30.93 -7.69
CA GLU A 230 52.87 -29.70 -6.88
C GLU A 230 51.43 -29.16 -6.61
N ARG A 231 50.57 -29.03 -7.62
CA ARG A 231 49.17 -28.63 -7.45
C ARG A 231 48.40 -29.62 -6.57
N TYR A 232 48.68 -30.92 -6.73
CA TYR A 232 48.08 -31.95 -5.87
C TYR A 232 48.42 -31.74 -4.41
N ARG A 233 49.69 -31.53 -4.05
CA ARG A 233 50.13 -31.33 -2.68
C ARG A 233 49.55 -30.06 -2.10
N ALA A 234 49.61 -28.97 -2.82
CA ALA A 234 49.00 -27.70 -2.42
C ALA A 234 47.49 -27.84 -2.12
N ALA A 235 46.74 -28.47 -2.99
CA ALA A 235 45.29 -28.67 -2.80
C ALA A 235 44.98 -29.65 -1.64
N CYS A 236 45.82 -30.66 -1.38
CA CYS A 236 45.67 -31.53 -0.22
C CYS A 236 45.91 -30.78 1.10
N ALA A 237 46.83 -29.83 1.10
CA ALA A 237 47.14 -29.02 2.31
C ALA A 237 46.14 -27.92 2.61
N GLN A 238 45.40 -27.46 1.59
CA GLN A 238 44.42 -26.38 1.75
C GLN A 238 43.26 -26.83 2.64
N PRO A 239 42.95 -26.09 3.71
CA PRO A 239 41.74 -26.33 4.51
C PRO A 239 40.48 -26.07 3.72
N ILE A 240 39.39 -26.78 4.01
CA ILE A 240 38.07 -26.55 3.46
C ILE A 240 37.22 -25.90 4.54
N GLU A 241 36.90 -24.66 4.30
CA GLU A 241 36.01 -23.85 5.14
C GLU A 241 34.64 -23.75 4.45
N VAL A 242 33.62 -24.30 5.11
CA VAL A 242 32.25 -24.27 4.60
C VAL A 242 31.48 -23.15 5.31
N ALA A 243 30.94 -22.27 4.53
CA ALA A 243 30.14 -21.15 5.04
C ALA A 243 28.90 -21.62 5.81
N LEU A 244 28.57 -20.96 6.92
CA LEU A 244 27.35 -21.26 7.67
C LEU A 244 26.12 -21.01 6.81
N ARG A 245 25.16 -21.93 6.86
CA ARG A 245 23.88 -21.79 6.15
C ARG A 245 23.09 -20.64 6.77
N LYS A 246 22.98 -19.53 6.07
CA LYS A 246 22.04 -18.45 6.38
C LYS A 246 20.84 -18.58 5.45
N SER A 247 19.68 -18.94 5.99
CA SER A 247 18.41 -18.79 5.28
C SER A 247 18.04 -17.32 5.36
N VAL A 248 18.07 -16.62 4.23
CA VAL A 248 17.63 -15.23 4.17
C VAL A 248 16.15 -15.24 3.78
N PHE A 249 15.33 -14.67 4.63
CA PHE A 249 13.91 -14.46 4.37
C PHE A 249 13.51 -13.10 4.98
N ALA A 250 13.89 -12.05 4.29
CA ALA A 250 13.61 -10.66 4.67
C ALA A 250 12.40 -10.13 3.91
N ALA A 251 11.71 -9.15 4.47
CA ALA A 251 10.56 -8.48 3.88
C ALA A 251 9.55 -9.45 3.20
N PRO A 252 8.99 -10.42 3.95
CA PRO A 252 8.26 -11.54 3.36
C PRO A 252 7.04 -11.13 2.53
N HIS A 253 6.23 -10.18 2.99
CA HIS A 253 5.06 -9.66 2.23
C HIS A 253 5.50 -8.99 0.93
N PHE A 254 6.54 -8.16 0.99
CA PHE A 254 7.10 -7.52 -0.19
C PHE A 254 7.61 -8.55 -1.19
N CYS A 255 8.39 -9.53 -0.74
CA CYS A 255 8.89 -10.59 -1.59
C CYS A 255 7.76 -11.41 -2.24
N GLN A 256 6.67 -11.66 -1.51
CA GLN A 256 5.51 -12.36 -2.05
C GLN A 256 4.81 -11.52 -3.13
N MET A 257 4.58 -10.23 -2.87
CA MET A 257 4.01 -9.31 -3.86
C MET A 257 4.87 -9.20 -5.12
N VAL A 258 6.20 -9.13 -4.97
CA VAL A 258 7.14 -9.11 -6.10
C VAL A 258 7.02 -10.38 -6.93
N LEU A 259 6.93 -11.56 -6.31
CA LEU A 259 6.78 -12.83 -7.02
C LEU A 259 5.46 -12.94 -7.79
N GLU A 260 4.40 -12.33 -7.29
CA GLU A 260 3.08 -12.30 -7.95
C GLU A 260 3.07 -11.38 -9.18
N LYS A 261 3.90 -10.34 -9.18
CA LYS A 261 3.91 -9.29 -10.21
C LYS A 261 5.01 -9.44 -11.24
N ALA A 262 6.18 -9.98 -10.83
CA ALA A 262 7.31 -10.16 -11.73
C ALA A 262 7.06 -11.31 -12.72
N GLU A 263 7.55 -11.15 -13.95
CA GLU A 263 7.50 -12.17 -14.99
C GLU A 263 8.06 -13.51 -14.49
N THR A 264 7.46 -14.61 -14.90
CA THR A 264 7.78 -15.96 -14.39
C THR A 264 9.16 -16.46 -14.83
N ASP A 265 9.69 -15.96 -15.94
CA ASP A 265 11.00 -16.28 -16.51
C ASP A 265 12.14 -15.42 -15.93
N ARG A 266 11.83 -14.48 -15.06
CA ARG A 266 12.82 -13.62 -14.40
C ARG A 266 13.35 -14.30 -13.14
N PHE A 267 14.59 -14.76 -13.20
CA PHE A 267 15.23 -15.52 -12.11
C PHE A 267 15.98 -14.64 -11.11
N GLU A 268 16.52 -13.52 -11.55
CA GLU A 268 17.12 -12.49 -10.69
C GLU A 268 16.29 -11.22 -10.74
N ILE A 269 15.72 -10.86 -9.60
CA ILE A 269 14.77 -9.75 -9.46
C ILE A 269 15.40 -8.70 -8.56
N HIS A 270 15.84 -7.60 -9.15
CA HIS A 270 16.40 -6.46 -8.42
C HIS A 270 15.30 -5.46 -8.10
N THR A 271 15.13 -5.18 -6.80
CA THR A 271 14.07 -4.32 -6.30
C THR A 271 14.59 -2.97 -5.81
N THR A 272 13.66 -2.07 -5.50
CA THR A 272 13.94 -0.74 -4.95
C THR A 272 13.97 -0.70 -3.43
N LEU A 273 13.60 -1.82 -2.77
CA LEU A 273 13.52 -1.93 -1.31
C LEU A 273 14.90 -1.73 -0.66
N ASN A 274 14.96 -0.97 0.41
CA ASN A 274 16.15 -0.86 1.25
C ASN A 274 16.04 -1.79 2.46
N SER A 275 16.76 -2.91 2.44
CA SER A 275 16.63 -3.94 3.49
C SER A 275 17.07 -3.47 4.87
N ALA A 276 17.98 -2.51 4.98
CA ALA A 276 18.39 -1.94 6.26
C ALA A 276 17.29 -1.03 6.85
N MET A 277 16.66 -0.21 6.03
CA MET A 277 15.50 0.60 6.40
C MET A 277 14.33 -0.30 6.79
N GLN A 278 14.01 -1.31 5.97
CA GLN A 278 12.99 -2.32 6.23
C GLN A 278 13.13 -2.93 7.62
N SER A 279 14.32 -3.42 7.94
CA SER A 279 14.57 -4.08 9.23
C SER A 279 14.45 -3.13 10.43
N ARG A 280 14.80 -1.84 10.27
CA ARG A 280 14.61 -0.85 11.34
C ARG A 280 13.13 -0.54 11.55
N ILE A 281 12.36 -0.41 10.47
CA ILE A 281 10.92 -0.15 10.57
C ILE A 281 10.18 -1.36 11.15
N GLU A 282 10.56 -2.60 10.80
CA GLU A 282 10.00 -3.81 11.40
C GLU A 282 10.18 -3.81 12.93
N LYS A 283 11.36 -3.41 13.43
CA LYS A 283 11.61 -3.28 14.87
C LYS A 283 10.78 -2.17 15.53
N LEU A 284 10.56 -1.04 14.83
CA LEU A 284 9.68 0.02 15.33
C LEU A 284 8.24 -0.48 15.44
N VAL A 285 7.75 -1.22 14.44
CA VAL A 285 6.43 -1.87 14.47
C VAL A 285 6.30 -2.81 15.65
N GLU A 286 7.27 -3.72 15.85
CA GLU A 286 7.27 -4.67 16.96
C GLU A 286 7.25 -3.94 18.31
N GLY A 287 8.16 -2.98 18.50
CA GLY A 287 8.26 -2.19 19.73
C GLY A 287 7.00 -1.38 20.04
N HIS A 288 6.38 -0.80 19.01
CA HIS A 288 5.15 -0.03 19.16
C HIS A 288 3.95 -0.92 19.54
N LEU A 289 3.77 -2.05 18.86
CA LEU A 289 2.68 -2.98 19.13
C LEU A 289 2.80 -3.61 20.53
N ALA A 290 4.03 -3.82 21.03
CA ALA A 290 4.24 -4.28 22.41
C ALA A 290 3.66 -3.30 23.45
N GLN A 291 3.69 -1.99 23.16
CA GLN A 291 3.10 -0.97 24.05
C GLN A 291 1.57 -0.92 23.97
N LEU A 292 1.00 -1.37 22.84
CA LEU A 292 -0.45 -1.32 22.57
C LEU A 292 -1.19 -2.62 22.92
N THR A 293 -0.52 -3.61 23.45
CA THR A 293 -1.12 -4.92 23.77
C THR A 293 -2.33 -4.82 24.71
N ALA A 294 -2.31 -3.91 25.68
CA ALA A 294 -3.42 -3.68 26.62
C ALA A 294 -4.65 -3.06 25.95
N HIS A 295 -4.53 -2.59 24.72
CA HIS A 295 -5.60 -1.97 23.93
C HIS A 295 -6.16 -2.87 22.84
N HIS A 296 -5.92 -4.16 22.90
CA HIS A 296 -6.33 -5.16 21.91
C HIS A 296 -5.89 -4.80 20.48
N VAL A 297 -4.63 -4.41 20.33
CA VAL A 297 -4.00 -4.12 19.03
C VAL A 297 -3.02 -5.23 18.69
N THR A 298 -3.20 -5.88 17.56
CA THR A 298 -2.40 -7.06 17.18
C THR A 298 -1.47 -6.82 16.01
N ASN A 299 -1.79 -5.91 15.10
CA ASN A 299 -1.06 -5.71 13.85
C ASN A 299 -0.87 -4.23 13.49
N ALA A 300 0.13 -4.01 12.65
CA ALA A 300 0.38 -2.74 11.98
C ALA A 300 1.00 -2.98 10.61
N ALA A 301 0.77 -2.06 9.70
CA ALA A 301 1.40 -2.03 8.39
C ALA A 301 2.04 -0.67 8.12
N VAL A 302 3.18 -0.68 7.42
CA VAL A 302 3.91 0.54 7.07
C VAL A 302 4.38 0.46 5.62
N LEU A 303 4.14 1.53 4.87
CA LEU A 303 4.66 1.72 3.52
C LEU A 303 5.46 3.02 3.44
N VAL A 304 6.65 2.95 2.89
CA VAL A 304 7.52 4.11 2.64
C VAL A 304 7.78 4.22 1.14
N LEU A 305 7.41 5.36 0.58
CA LEU A 305 7.64 5.73 -0.82
C LEU A 305 8.62 6.90 -0.90
N ASP A 306 9.57 6.83 -1.81
CA ASP A 306 10.37 7.97 -2.23
C ASP A 306 9.52 8.90 -3.10
N ASN A 307 9.44 10.17 -2.76
CA ASN A 307 8.56 11.11 -3.47
C ASN A 307 9.03 11.35 -4.91
N SER A 308 10.31 11.47 -5.10
CA SER A 308 10.91 11.82 -6.37
C SER A 308 10.77 10.70 -7.39
N SER A 309 11.21 9.51 -7.06
CA SER A 309 11.23 8.37 -7.96
C SER A 309 9.93 7.57 -7.94
N GLY A 310 9.22 7.51 -6.81
CA GLY A 310 8.11 6.57 -6.57
C GLY A 310 8.58 5.19 -6.16
N ALA A 311 9.86 5.03 -5.85
CA ALA A 311 10.42 3.76 -5.41
C ALA A 311 9.88 3.35 -4.03
N VAL A 312 9.50 2.09 -3.90
CA VAL A 312 9.19 1.47 -2.60
C VAL A 312 10.48 1.28 -1.83
N LYS A 313 10.62 1.94 -0.67
CA LYS A 313 11.80 1.85 0.20
C LYS A 313 11.63 0.90 1.37
N ALA A 314 10.40 0.78 1.89
CA ALA A 314 10.04 -0.21 2.90
C ALA A 314 8.58 -0.64 2.75
N TRP A 315 8.30 -1.92 3.06
CA TRP A 315 6.99 -2.55 2.97
C TRP A 315 6.81 -3.55 4.11
N VAL A 316 6.19 -3.12 5.18
CA VAL A 316 5.88 -3.95 6.35
C VAL A 316 4.39 -4.26 6.32
N GLY A 317 4.02 -5.51 6.05
CA GLY A 317 2.61 -5.91 5.87
C GLY A 317 1.94 -6.35 7.17
N SER A 318 2.68 -6.79 8.18
CA SER A 318 2.16 -7.21 9.48
C SER A 318 3.25 -7.09 10.55
N ARG A 319 2.88 -7.34 11.81
CA ARG A 319 3.81 -7.45 12.94
C ARG A 319 4.88 -8.52 12.72
N ASP A 320 4.43 -9.72 12.36
CA ASP A 320 5.29 -10.88 12.08
C ASP A 320 4.57 -11.79 11.07
N PHE A 321 5.20 -12.01 9.92
CA PHE A 321 4.67 -12.87 8.86
C PHE A 321 4.38 -14.31 9.33
N PHE A 322 5.13 -14.80 10.30
CA PHE A 322 5.01 -16.17 10.80
C PHE A 322 4.02 -16.33 11.96
N ASP A 323 3.45 -15.23 12.43
CA ASP A 323 2.44 -15.25 13.49
C ASP A 323 1.08 -15.74 12.95
N ALA A 324 0.85 -17.05 13.05
CA ALA A 324 -0.42 -17.64 12.61
C ALA A 324 -1.61 -17.23 13.50
N LEU A 325 -1.38 -16.91 14.78
CA LEU A 325 -2.43 -16.55 15.74
C LEU A 325 -3.10 -15.22 15.34
N TYR A 326 -2.29 -14.24 14.94
CA TYR A 326 -2.76 -12.91 14.57
C TYR A 326 -2.71 -12.68 13.05
N GLN A 327 -2.86 -13.75 12.26
CA GLN A 327 -2.99 -13.71 10.78
C GLN A 327 -1.82 -12.97 10.10
N GLY A 328 -0.59 -13.20 10.58
CA GLY A 328 0.60 -12.50 10.12
C GLY A 328 0.90 -12.55 8.62
N GLN A 329 0.32 -13.53 7.88
CA GLN A 329 0.45 -13.62 6.43
C GLN A 329 -0.48 -12.67 5.66
N VAL A 330 -1.42 -12.01 6.33
CA VAL A 330 -2.24 -10.95 5.72
C VAL A 330 -1.36 -9.73 5.49
N ASP A 331 -1.32 -9.26 4.24
CA ASP A 331 -0.57 -8.06 3.88
C ASP A 331 -1.44 -6.81 4.13
N GLY A 332 -1.22 -6.13 5.25
CA GLY A 332 -1.93 -4.91 5.63
C GLY A 332 -1.67 -3.72 4.70
N VAL A 333 -0.61 -3.76 3.88
CA VAL A 333 -0.37 -2.72 2.86
C VAL A 333 -1.33 -2.85 1.68
N ARG A 334 -1.77 -4.08 1.38
CA ARG A 334 -2.69 -4.40 0.27
C ARG A 334 -4.14 -4.61 0.70
N SER A 335 -4.38 -4.90 1.97
CA SER A 335 -5.71 -5.17 2.49
C SER A 335 -6.62 -3.96 2.36
N LEU A 336 -7.83 -4.16 1.84
CA LEU A 336 -8.84 -3.12 1.70
C LEU A 336 -9.50 -2.85 3.05
N ARG A 337 -9.47 -1.59 3.50
CA ARG A 337 -10.04 -1.12 4.76
C ARG A 337 -10.52 0.32 4.63
N GLN A 338 -11.45 0.71 5.47
CA GLN A 338 -11.95 2.07 5.49
C GLN A 338 -10.86 3.04 5.97
N PRO A 339 -10.51 4.10 5.20
CA PRO A 339 -9.45 5.04 5.58
C PRO A 339 -9.90 6.06 6.62
N GLY A 340 -11.20 6.15 6.91
CA GLY A 340 -11.72 7.18 7.79
C GLY A 340 -11.37 8.58 7.29
N SER A 341 -11.10 9.48 8.22
CA SER A 341 -10.76 10.89 7.92
C SER A 341 -9.45 11.10 7.14
N ALA A 342 -8.66 10.04 6.86
CA ALA A 342 -7.47 10.18 6.03
C ALA A 342 -7.79 10.52 4.57
N ILE A 343 -9.04 10.35 4.13
CA ILE A 343 -9.49 10.72 2.78
C ILE A 343 -9.77 12.23 2.62
N LYS A 344 -10.02 12.96 3.72
CA LYS A 344 -10.48 14.37 3.71
C LYS A 344 -9.59 15.34 2.91
N PRO A 345 -8.25 15.25 2.92
CA PRO A 345 -7.42 16.18 2.16
C PRO A 345 -7.80 16.30 0.69
N PHE A 346 -8.28 15.23 0.07
CA PHE A 346 -8.70 15.22 -1.33
C PHE A 346 -10.01 15.98 -1.55
N THR A 347 -10.94 15.91 -0.61
CA THR A 347 -12.18 16.73 -0.62
C THR A 347 -11.84 18.21 -0.56
N TYR A 348 -10.94 18.59 0.33
CA TYR A 348 -10.54 19.98 0.48
C TYR A 348 -9.69 20.49 -0.68
N ALA A 349 -8.81 19.65 -1.26
CA ALA A 349 -8.07 20.00 -2.48
C ALA A 349 -9.04 20.28 -3.64
N LEU A 350 -10.06 19.43 -3.80
CA LEU A 350 -11.13 19.63 -4.77
C LEU A 350 -11.91 20.93 -4.52
N ALA A 351 -12.21 21.26 -3.26
CA ALA A 351 -12.89 22.50 -2.90
C ALA A 351 -12.10 23.74 -3.31
N LEU A 352 -10.78 23.75 -3.07
CA LEU A 352 -9.90 24.85 -3.48
C LEU A 352 -9.91 25.10 -5.00
N GLU A 353 -10.13 24.06 -5.80
CA GLU A 353 -10.25 24.17 -7.26
C GLU A 353 -11.66 24.58 -7.72
N ASN A 354 -12.64 24.49 -6.85
CA ASN A 354 -14.03 24.84 -7.12
C ASN A 354 -14.48 26.12 -6.41
N GLY A 355 -13.57 27.07 -6.22
CA GLY A 355 -13.88 28.43 -5.76
C GLY A 355 -13.87 28.64 -4.24
N PHE A 356 -13.65 27.59 -3.45
CA PHE A 356 -13.40 27.72 -2.01
C PHE A 356 -11.95 28.14 -1.74
N THR A 357 -11.72 28.73 -0.59
CA THR A 357 -10.38 29.11 -0.12
C THR A 357 -10.11 28.58 1.27
N ALA A 358 -8.87 28.55 1.73
CA ALA A 358 -8.54 28.16 3.11
C ALA A 358 -9.24 29.01 4.16
N ALA A 359 -9.62 30.27 3.80
CA ALA A 359 -10.35 31.20 4.61
C ALA A 359 -11.90 31.05 4.52
N SER A 360 -12.43 30.28 3.56
CA SER A 360 -13.88 30.10 3.41
C SER A 360 -14.48 29.47 4.67
N LEU A 361 -15.64 29.99 5.10
CA LEU A 361 -16.36 29.47 6.24
C LEU A 361 -17.24 28.29 5.85
N LEU A 362 -17.24 27.29 6.70
CA LEU A 362 -18.14 26.13 6.67
C LEU A 362 -18.98 26.12 7.93
N ALA A 363 -20.23 25.69 7.83
CA ALA A 363 -21.11 25.56 8.98
C ALA A 363 -20.92 24.21 9.65
N ASP A 364 -20.27 24.18 10.80
CA ASP A 364 -20.13 22.99 11.64
C ASP A 364 -21.26 22.99 12.70
N MET A 365 -22.46 22.68 12.25
CA MET A 365 -23.69 22.64 13.04
C MET A 365 -24.45 21.34 12.79
N GLU A 366 -25.38 21.02 13.66
CA GLU A 366 -26.21 19.81 13.51
C GLU A 366 -26.67 19.61 12.07
N SER A 367 -26.36 18.46 11.51
CA SER A 367 -26.64 18.12 10.10
C SER A 367 -26.91 16.64 9.95
N TYR A 368 -27.82 16.31 9.03
CA TYR A 368 -28.11 14.94 8.61
C TYR A 368 -27.50 14.72 7.24
N ALA A 369 -26.62 13.72 7.09
CA ALA A 369 -26.05 13.34 5.82
C ALA A 369 -26.90 12.25 5.16
N GLY A 370 -27.17 12.39 3.88
CA GLY A 370 -27.89 11.44 3.03
C GLY A 370 -29.16 12.02 2.45
N GLU A 371 -29.34 11.79 1.15
CA GLU A 371 -30.58 12.03 0.46
C GLU A 371 -31.61 10.95 0.81
N GLU A 372 -32.88 11.35 0.90
CA GLU A 372 -34.09 10.51 0.96
C GLU A 372 -34.35 9.70 2.24
N GLY A 373 -35.00 10.34 3.19
CA GLY A 373 -35.88 9.63 4.16
C GLY A 373 -35.22 8.95 5.34
N GLY A 374 -33.91 9.06 5.52
CA GLY A 374 -33.22 8.41 6.64
C GLY A 374 -31.84 8.96 6.92
N GLY A 375 -31.61 10.25 6.73
CA GLY A 375 -30.31 10.88 6.94
C GLY A 375 -29.70 10.50 8.30
N THR A 376 -28.47 10.02 8.32
CA THR A 376 -27.73 9.75 9.54
C THR A 376 -27.23 11.06 10.10
N LEU A 377 -27.50 11.33 11.38
CA LEU A 377 -26.94 12.47 12.09
C LEU A 377 -25.41 12.35 12.10
N VAL A 378 -24.74 13.36 11.59
CA VAL A 378 -23.29 13.43 11.56
C VAL A 378 -22.78 14.10 12.81
N HIS A 379 -21.87 13.45 13.52
CA HIS A 379 -21.22 13.99 14.70
C HIS A 379 -19.73 14.21 14.45
N ASN A 380 -19.17 15.22 15.09
CA ASN A 380 -17.72 15.34 15.24
C ASN A 380 -17.21 14.32 16.26
N TYR A 381 -15.92 14.07 16.25
CA TYR A 381 -15.29 13.09 17.15
C TYR A 381 -15.43 13.46 18.65
N ASP A 382 -15.46 14.75 18.96
CA ASP A 382 -15.63 15.33 20.30
C ASP A 382 -17.11 15.55 20.68
N GLU A 383 -18.03 15.10 19.83
CA GLU A 383 -19.50 15.24 20.01
C GLU A 383 -19.99 16.71 20.12
N LYS A 384 -19.18 17.66 19.63
CA LYS A 384 -19.49 19.09 19.64
C LYS A 384 -19.67 19.65 18.25
N TYR A 385 -20.39 20.74 18.15
CA TYR A 385 -20.54 21.56 16.96
C TYR A 385 -19.82 22.90 17.18
N HIS A 386 -18.96 23.29 16.25
CA HIS A 386 -18.05 24.43 16.38
C HIS A 386 -18.53 25.69 15.68
N GLY A 387 -19.76 25.66 15.10
CA GLY A 387 -20.35 26.81 14.41
C GLY A 387 -19.67 27.16 13.09
N PRO A 388 -19.42 28.44 12.81
CA PRO A 388 -18.72 28.86 11.62
C PRO A 388 -17.20 28.57 11.73
N VAL A 389 -16.69 27.67 10.94
CA VAL A 389 -15.26 27.28 10.93
C VAL A 389 -14.61 27.50 9.57
N ARG A 390 -13.38 27.99 9.55
CA ARG A 390 -12.62 28.11 8.29
C ARG A 390 -12.20 26.74 7.77
N ILE A 391 -12.09 26.62 6.45
CA ILE A 391 -11.59 25.41 5.80
C ILE A 391 -10.25 24.95 6.40
N ARG A 392 -9.29 25.87 6.67
CA ARG A 392 -8.04 25.55 7.36
C ARG A 392 -8.29 24.79 8.67
N THR A 393 -9.11 25.33 9.54
CA THR A 393 -9.43 24.72 10.84
C THR A 393 -10.18 23.42 10.68
N ALA A 394 -11.18 23.38 9.80
CA ALA A 394 -12.00 22.18 9.58
C ALA A 394 -11.17 20.98 9.09
N LEU A 395 -10.22 21.19 8.17
CA LEU A 395 -9.32 20.14 7.71
C LEU A 395 -8.29 19.76 8.78
N ALA A 396 -7.62 20.73 9.39
CA ALA A 396 -6.57 20.50 10.38
C ALA A 396 -7.11 19.78 11.63
N CYS A 397 -8.27 20.19 12.13
CA CYS A 397 -8.99 19.58 13.26
C CYS A 397 -9.82 18.34 12.86
N SER A 398 -9.93 18.06 11.56
CA SER A 398 -10.65 16.88 11.07
C SER A 398 -12.16 16.88 11.38
N TYR A 399 -12.84 18.04 11.40
CA TYR A 399 -14.26 18.11 11.68
C TYR A 399 -15.06 17.35 10.62
N ASN A 400 -16.04 16.56 11.08
CA ASN A 400 -16.82 15.68 10.20
C ASN A 400 -17.95 16.46 9.52
N VAL A 401 -18.73 17.20 10.31
CA VAL A 401 -19.95 17.87 9.84
C VAL A 401 -19.61 18.91 8.78
N ALA A 402 -18.63 19.77 9.05
CA ALA A 402 -18.15 20.76 8.07
C ALA A 402 -17.68 20.11 6.75
N THR A 403 -17.00 18.95 6.83
CA THR A 403 -16.50 18.25 5.65
C THR A 403 -17.62 17.61 4.84
N VAL A 404 -18.62 17.03 5.50
CA VAL A 404 -19.79 16.43 4.83
C VAL A 404 -20.57 17.50 4.08
N ARG A 405 -20.88 18.64 4.72
CA ARG A 405 -21.54 19.77 4.07
C ARG A 405 -20.76 20.33 2.88
N LEU A 406 -19.41 20.36 3.00
CA LEU A 406 -18.56 20.74 1.88
C LEU A 406 -18.72 19.77 0.71
N LEU A 407 -18.73 18.45 0.96
CA LEU A 407 -18.92 17.46 -0.09
C LEU A 407 -20.32 17.53 -0.72
N GLU A 408 -21.36 17.77 0.08
CA GLU A 408 -22.72 17.97 -0.44
C GLU A 408 -22.79 19.17 -1.40
N ALA A 409 -22.06 20.25 -1.11
CA ALA A 409 -21.94 21.40 -2.00
C ALA A 409 -21.12 21.13 -3.28
N LEU A 410 -20.13 20.24 -3.21
CA LEU A 410 -19.26 19.88 -4.35
C LEU A 410 -19.88 18.77 -5.23
N GLY A 411 -20.63 17.86 -4.63
CA GLY A 411 -21.12 16.65 -5.27
C GLY A 411 -20.21 15.43 -5.08
N VAL A 412 -20.82 14.29 -4.72
CA VAL A 412 -20.11 13.03 -4.41
C VAL A 412 -19.43 12.45 -5.67
N ASP A 413 -20.09 12.58 -6.84
CA ASP A 413 -19.54 12.09 -8.12
C ASP A 413 -18.21 12.74 -8.45
N LEU A 414 -18.10 14.05 -8.26
CA LEU A 414 -16.88 14.81 -8.55
C LEU A 414 -15.73 14.37 -7.65
N LEU A 415 -15.99 14.13 -6.36
CA LEU A 415 -14.97 13.60 -5.44
C LEU A 415 -14.56 12.18 -5.84
N LEU A 416 -15.53 11.29 -6.13
CA LEU A 416 -15.25 9.90 -6.48
C LEU A 416 -14.40 9.80 -7.75
N GLU A 417 -14.71 10.61 -8.78
CA GLU A 417 -13.91 10.68 -9.99
C GLU A 417 -12.48 11.13 -9.68
N ARG A 418 -12.31 12.19 -8.88
CA ARG A 418 -11.00 12.71 -8.50
C ARG A 418 -10.19 11.70 -7.66
N LEU A 419 -10.84 10.95 -6.78
CA LEU A 419 -10.20 9.87 -6.02
C LEU A 419 -9.71 8.75 -6.95
N ARG A 420 -10.50 8.35 -7.94
CA ARG A 420 -10.09 7.35 -8.94
C ARG A 420 -8.89 7.82 -9.74
N GLN A 421 -8.88 9.08 -10.17
CA GLN A 421 -7.72 9.69 -10.84
C GLN A 421 -6.49 9.73 -9.91
N ALA A 422 -6.67 9.88 -8.60
CA ALA A 422 -5.60 9.81 -7.62
C ALA A 422 -5.05 8.39 -7.38
N GLY A 423 -5.63 7.36 -8.01
CA GLY A 423 -5.17 5.98 -7.93
C GLY A 423 -5.98 5.08 -6.99
N PHE A 424 -7.13 5.52 -6.46
CA PHE A 424 -8.01 4.67 -5.65
C PHE A 424 -8.82 3.71 -6.54
N SER A 425 -8.15 2.68 -7.07
CA SER A 425 -8.72 1.68 -7.96
C SER A 425 -9.75 0.78 -7.29
N SER A 426 -9.71 0.67 -5.96
CA SER A 426 -10.66 -0.09 -5.15
C SER A 426 -12.06 0.53 -5.08
N LEU A 427 -12.18 1.85 -5.29
CA LEU A 427 -13.46 2.56 -5.24
C LEU A 427 -14.29 2.37 -6.54
N GLN A 428 -14.79 1.15 -6.77
CA GLN A 428 -15.47 0.79 -8.03
C GLN A 428 -16.98 1.01 -8.03
N LYS A 429 -17.60 1.20 -6.87
CA LYS A 429 -19.05 1.39 -6.76
C LYS A 429 -19.47 2.79 -7.23
N PRO A 430 -20.74 3.00 -7.65
CA PRO A 430 -21.23 4.33 -8.02
C PRO A 430 -21.28 5.28 -6.82
N ALA A 431 -21.32 6.60 -7.09
CA ALA A 431 -21.33 7.62 -6.04
C ALA A 431 -22.52 7.49 -5.09
N SER A 432 -23.68 7.08 -5.58
CA SER A 432 -24.88 6.81 -4.79
C SER A 432 -24.68 5.71 -3.72
N PHE A 433 -23.76 4.77 -3.95
CA PHE A 433 -23.42 3.75 -2.97
C PHE A 433 -22.67 4.34 -1.77
N TYR A 434 -21.74 5.26 -2.01
CA TYR A 434 -20.91 5.85 -0.97
C TYR A 434 -21.61 7.02 -0.28
N GLY A 435 -22.41 7.79 -1.03
CA GLY A 435 -23.05 9.01 -0.53
C GLY A 435 -22.07 10.01 0.04
N PRO A 436 -22.53 11.00 0.81
CA PRO A 436 -21.67 11.99 1.47
C PRO A 436 -20.67 11.40 2.47
N GLY A 437 -20.90 10.17 2.94
CA GLY A 437 -19.97 9.41 3.79
C GLY A 437 -18.62 9.11 3.11
N LEU A 438 -18.50 9.26 1.77
CA LEU A 438 -17.25 9.07 1.06
C LEU A 438 -16.11 9.93 1.62
N THR A 439 -16.40 11.18 1.97
CA THR A 439 -15.42 12.09 2.59
C THR A 439 -15.03 11.71 4.02
N LEU A 440 -15.80 10.85 4.66
CA LEU A 440 -15.49 10.27 5.97
C LEU A 440 -14.83 8.88 5.84
N GLY A 441 -14.58 8.42 4.61
CA GLY A 441 -13.86 7.19 4.32
C GLY A 441 -14.68 5.92 4.51
N ASN A 442 -15.97 5.92 4.14
CA ASN A 442 -16.79 4.69 4.13
C ASN A 442 -16.46 3.74 2.96
N GLY A 443 -15.69 4.19 1.96
CA GLY A 443 -15.15 3.36 0.89
C GLY A 443 -13.83 2.71 1.33
N GLU A 444 -13.70 1.39 1.12
CA GLU A 444 -12.49 0.66 1.47
C GLU A 444 -11.38 0.89 0.45
N VAL A 445 -10.17 1.16 0.94
CA VAL A 445 -8.95 1.39 0.15
C VAL A 445 -7.77 0.65 0.77
N SER A 446 -6.71 0.41 0.00
CA SER A 446 -5.47 -0.13 0.54
C SER A 446 -4.56 0.97 1.07
N LEU A 447 -3.65 0.60 1.99
CA LEU A 447 -2.60 1.52 2.46
C LEU A 447 -1.72 1.98 1.29
N SER A 448 -1.47 1.12 0.30
CA SER A 448 -0.69 1.47 -0.88
C SER A 448 -1.37 2.52 -1.75
N GLU A 449 -2.67 2.41 -2.01
CA GLU A 449 -3.43 3.44 -2.73
C GLU A 449 -3.42 4.77 -1.99
N LEU A 450 -3.73 4.74 -0.69
CA LEU A 450 -3.79 5.93 0.14
C LEU A 450 -2.41 6.63 0.23
N THR A 451 -1.34 5.87 0.47
CA THR A 451 0.02 6.42 0.56
C THR A 451 0.46 7.05 -0.76
N ASN A 452 0.19 6.39 -1.90
CA ASN A 452 0.53 6.95 -3.21
C ASN A 452 -0.29 8.20 -3.56
N ALA A 453 -1.56 8.25 -3.15
CA ALA A 453 -2.39 9.45 -3.30
C ALA A 453 -1.86 10.63 -2.48
N TYR A 454 -1.34 10.40 -1.27
CA TYR A 454 -0.64 11.45 -0.51
C TYR A 454 0.67 11.88 -1.16
N ARG A 455 1.41 10.95 -1.79
CA ARG A 455 2.58 11.29 -2.60
C ARG A 455 2.21 12.20 -3.77
N THR A 456 1.01 12.08 -4.32
CA THR A 456 0.49 13.03 -5.32
C THR A 456 0.43 14.45 -4.78
N LEU A 457 -0.03 14.65 -3.55
CA LEU A 457 -0.01 15.97 -2.88
C LEU A 457 1.43 16.45 -2.64
N ALA A 458 2.32 15.56 -2.17
CA ALA A 458 3.75 15.87 -1.97
C ALA A 458 4.43 16.34 -3.27
N ASN A 459 3.99 15.82 -4.42
CA ASN A 459 4.50 16.18 -5.75
C ASN A 459 3.67 17.28 -6.44
N GLY A 460 3.01 18.15 -5.66
CA GLY A 460 2.26 19.27 -6.19
C GLY A 460 1.09 18.88 -7.08
N GLY A 461 0.40 17.82 -6.76
CA GLY A 461 -0.81 17.35 -7.45
C GLY A 461 -0.54 16.45 -8.67
N LEU A 462 0.70 16.00 -8.88
CA LEU A 462 1.09 15.15 -9.99
C LEU A 462 0.98 13.67 -9.59
N VAL A 463 0.09 12.92 -10.23
CA VAL A 463 -0.11 11.48 -9.98
C VAL A 463 0.90 10.65 -10.77
N ARG A 464 1.43 9.64 -10.10
CA ARG A 464 2.33 8.64 -10.69
C ARG A 464 2.18 7.32 -9.94
N PRO A 465 2.26 6.18 -10.62
CA PRO A 465 2.36 4.90 -9.95
C PRO A 465 3.67 4.82 -9.14
N PHE A 466 3.64 4.11 -8.03
CA PHE A 466 4.86 3.65 -7.38
C PHE A 466 5.39 2.40 -8.07
N HIS A 467 6.68 2.13 -7.93
CA HIS A 467 7.33 0.95 -8.50
C HIS A 467 8.20 0.26 -7.46
N PHE A 468 8.46 -1.01 -7.69
CA PHE A 468 9.24 -1.86 -6.79
C PHE A 468 10.38 -2.62 -7.49
N LEU A 469 10.41 -2.62 -8.84
CA LEU A 469 11.51 -3.16 -9.64
C LEU A 469 12.42 -2.04 -10.11
N ARG A 470 13.74 -2.28 -10.10
CA ARG A 470 14.73 -1.27 -10.55
C ARG A 470 14.61 -0.96 -12.04
N ASP A 471 14.30 -1.97 -12.85
CA ASP A 471 14.24 -1.80 -14.31
C ASP A 471 12.98 -1.05 -14.75
N GLU A 472 11.89 -1.09 -13.96
CA GLU A 472 10.71 -0.26 -14.21
C GLU A 472 11.05 1.22 -14.09
N ALA A 473 11.95 1.58 -13.18
CA ALA A 473 12.46 2.95 -13.06
C ALA A 473 13.23 3.39 -14.32
N ALA A 474 14.06 2.50 -14.87
CA ALA A 474 14.83 2.77 -16.08
C ALA A 474 13.93 2.88 -17.34
N ALA A 475 12.94 1.98 -17.46
CA ALA A 475 11.99 1.98 -18.58
C ALA A 475 11.04 3.20 -18.57
N ALA A 476 10.73 3.73 -17.37
CA ALA A 476 9.94 4.94 -17.20
C ALA A 476 10.74 6.25 -17.35
N GLY A 477 12.02 6.19 -17.74
CA GLY A 477 12.90 7.37 -17.81
C GLY A 477 13.24 7.97 -16.45
N MET A 478 13.13 7.19 -15.38
CA MET A 478 13.33 7.58 -13.97
C MET A 478 14.73 7.21 -13.44
N ALA A 479 15.61 6.63 -14.27
CA ALA A 479 16.97 6.36 -13.89
C ALA A 479 17.74 7.69 -13.78
N ASP A 480 18.31 7.94 -12.59
CA ASP A 480 19.21 9.05 -12.28
C ASP A 480 18.65 10.47 -12.43
N GLY A 481 17.55 10.80 -11.72
CA GLY A 481 17.29 12.14 -11.19
C GLY A 481 17.09 13.31 -12.12
N GLU A 482 17.44 13.24 -13.40
CA GLU A 482 17.31 14.33 -14.35
C GLU A 482 16.79 13.83 -15.70
N SER A 483 15.51 14.08 -15.97
CA SER A 483 15.12 14.19 -17.37
C SER A 483 15.75 15.44 -17.92
N ALA A 484 16.38 15.39 -19.07
CA ALA A 484 17.06 16.51 -19.74
C ALA A 484 16.13 17.70 -20.06
N SER A 485 14.82 17.61 -19.77
CA SER A 485 13.81 18.66 -19.94
C SER A 485 13.21 19.19 -18.64
N GLY A 486 13.56 18.66 -17.46
CA GLY A 486 13.03 19.14 -16.16
C GLY A 486 11.53 18.98 -15.95
N GLU A 487 10.77 18.45 -16.89
CA GLU A 487 9.33 18.24 -16.77
C GLU A 487 9.01 16.77 -16.49
N TRP A 488 8.42 16.58 -15.32
CA TRP A 488 7.95 15.29 -14.84
C TRP A 488 6.76 14.82 -15.70
N GLN A 489 6.86 13.67 -16.35
CA GLN A 489 5.74 13.05 -17.06
C GLN A 489 4.78 12.39 -16.05
N GLY A 490 3.53 12.83 -16.01
CA GLY A 490 2.45 12.31 -15.16
C GLY A 490 1.19 13.14 -15.36
N GLU A 491 0.04 12.63 -14.93
CA GLU A 491 -1.21 13.34 -14.97
C GLU A 491 -1.35 14.26 -13.74
N ARG A 492 -1.65 15.54 -13.98
CA ARG A 492 -1.89 16.50 -12.90
C ARG A 492 -3.36 16.52 -12.55
N ILE A 493 -3.70 15.98 -11.39
CA ILE A 493 -5.07 15.89 -10.89
C ILE A 493 -5.45 17.01 -9.94
N PHE A 494 -4.45 17.67 -9.32
CA PHE A 494 -4.63 18.89 -8.54
C PHE A 494 -3.61 19.94 -8.99
N SER A 495 -4.01 21.19 -8.95
CA SER A 495 -3.08 22.30 -9.21
C SER A 495 -1.97 22.33 -8.14
N ARG A 496 -0.78 22.83 -8.54
CA ARG A 496 0.33 23.02 -7.58
C ARG A 496 -0.08 23.91 -6.42
N SER A 497 -0.90 24.91 -6.69
CA SER A 497 -1.41 25.85 -5.66
C SER A 497 -2.34 25.16 -4.66
N ALA A 498 -3.31 24.37 -5.13
CA ALA A 498 -4.20 23.62 -4.25
C ALA A 498 -3.42 22.60 -3.39
N ALA A 499 -2.52 21.83 -4.01
CA ALA A 499 -1.67 20.86 -3.30
C ALA A 499 -0.79 21.53 -2.24
N PHE A 500 -0.22 22.72 -2.54
CA PHE A 500 0.56 23.49 -1.57
C PHE A 500 -0.28 23.96 -0.39
N ILE A 501 -1.47 24.53 -0.63
CA ILE A 501 -2.34 25.02 0.46
C ILE A 501 -2.77 23.84 1.36
N ILE A 502 -3.10 22.68 0.79
CA ILE A 502 -3.40 21.48 1.59
C ILE A 502 -2.18 21.05 2.39
N THR A 503 -0.99 21.04 1.79
CA THR A 503 0.27 20.72 2.47
C THR A 503 0.54 21.66 3.63
N ASP A 504 0.37 22.97 3.41
CA ASP A 504 0.52 24.00 4.44
C ASP A 504 -0.43 23.77 5.62
N ILE A 505 -1.73 23.54 5.35
CA ILE A 505 -2.72 23.24 6.39
C ILE A 505 -2.34 21.98 7.17
N LEU A 506 -1.92 20.91 6.49
CA LEU A 506 -1.57 19.63 7.12
C LEU A 506 -0.23 19.66 7.85
N SER A 507 0.63 20.63 7.59
CA SER A 507 1.89 20.84 8.31
C SER A 507 1.82 21.85 9.45
N ASP A 508 0.70 22.58 9.58
CA ASP A 508 0.50 23.64 10.57
C ASP A 508 0.07 23.07 11.94
N PRO A 509 0.95 23.05 12.97
CA PRO A 509 0.60 22.56 14.30
C PRO A 509 -0.41 23.47 15.03
N HIS A 510 -0.44 24.78 14.71
CA HIS A 510 -1.38 25.71 15.33
C HIS A 510 -2.79 25.54 14.79
N ALA A 511 -2.94 25.26 13.50
CA ALA A 511 -4.24 24.99 12.90
C ALA A 511 -4.90 23.74 13.48
N ARG A 512 -4.11 22.72 13.86
CA ARG A 512 -4.61 21.46 14.45
C ARG A 512 -4.74 21.50 15.97
N ALA A 513 -4.15 22.49 16.63
CA ALA A 513 -4.11 22.57 18.09
C ALA A 513 -5.49 22.50 18.80
N PRO A 514 -6.59 23.08 18.25
CA PRO A 514 -7.90 22.97 18.89
C PRO A 514 -8.40 21.53 19.09
N ALA A 515 -8.06 20.60 18.18
CA ALA A 515 -8.49 19.21 18.29
C ALA A 515 -7.43 18.28 18.89
N PHE A 516 -6.13 18.55 18.67
CA PHE A 516 -5.05 17.62 18.99
C PHE A 516 -4.04 18.17 19.99
N GLY A 517 -4.16 19.41 20.39
CA GLY A 517 -3.19 20.10 21.26
C GLY A 517 -1.87 20.43 20.53
N LEU A 518 -0.97 21.10 21.23
CA LEU A 518 0.40 21.35 20.78
C LEU A 518 1.32 20.26 21.33
N GLY A 519 2.34 19.85 20.57
CA GLY A 519 3.35 18.89 21.02
C GLY A 519 2.97 17.41 20.93
N GLY A 520 1.88 17.05 20.25
CA GLY A 520 1.47 15.68 20.00
C GLY A 520 2.40 14.92 19.00
N PRO A 521 2.12 13.64 18.73
CA PRO A 521 2.96 12.79 17.87
C PRO A 521 3.08 13.28 16.42
N LEU A 522 2.21 14.17 15.96
CA LEU A 522 2.31 14.82 14.65
C LEU A 522 3.21 16.07 14.65
N HIS A 523 3.79 16.44 15.79
CA HIS A 523 4.75 17.53 15.90
C HIS A 523 6.16 16.98 15.72
N LEU A 524 6.69 17.09 14.49
CA LEU A 524 8.04 16.67 14.12
C LEU A 524 8.99 17.87 14.16
N PRO A 525 10.31 17.67 14.35
CA PRO A 525 11.29 18.77 14.38
C PRO A 525 11.57 19.39 13.00
N PHE A 526 10.93 18.88 11.94
CA PHE A 526 11.04 19.33 10.55
C PHE A 526 9.64 19.42 9.90
N PRO A 527 9.51 20.14 8.78
CA PRO A 527 8.23 20.26 8.06
C PRO A 527 7.68 18.91 7.62
N CYS A 528 6.49 18.57 8.07
CA CYS A 528 5.80 17.33 7.72
C CYS A 528 4.30 17.56 7.65
N ALA A 529 3.71 17.30 6.50
CA ALA A 529 2.26 17.31 6.33
C ALA A 529 1.70 15.93 6.68
N ALA A 530 0.73 15.87 7.62
CA ALA A 530 0.19 14.60 8.07
C ALA A 530 -1.30 14.67 8.41
N LYS A 531 -1.99 13.55 8.19
CA LYS A 531 -3.41 13.38 8.51
C LYS A 531 -3.67 12.04 9.16
N THR A 532 -4.45 12.05 10.22
CA THR A 532 -4.95 10.84 10.88
C THR A 532 -6.29 10.40 10.30
N GLY A 533 -6.55 9.10 10.35
CA GLY A 533 -7.83 8.48 10.10
C GLY A 533 -8.20 7.56 11.27
N THR A 534 -9.47 7.53 11.61
CA THR A 534 -10.04 6.59 12.58
C THR A 534 -11.38 6.15 12.01
N THR A 535 -11.61 4.85 11.94
CA THR A 535 -12.89 4.32 11.47
C THR A 535 -13.89 4.21 12.62
N LYS A 536 -15.16 4.02 12.28
CA LYS A 536 -16.21 3.76 13.24
C LYS A 536 -15.83 2.55 14.12
N ASP A 537 -16.15 2.63 15.39
CA ASP A 537 -15.86 1.60 16.40
C ASP A 537 -14.35 1.28 16.58
N PHE A 538 -13.45 2.20 16.21
CA PHE A 538 -11.99 2.07 16.41
C PHE A 538 -11.37 0.81 15.81
N ARG A 539 -11.84 0.35 14.63
CA ARG A 539 -11.33 -0.86 13.99
C ARG A 539 -10.02 -0.65 13.25
N ASP A 540 -9.89 0.52 12.61
CA ASP A 540 -8.73 0.89 11.82
C ASP A 540 -8.23 2.27 12.22
N ASN A 541 -6.95 2.37 12.49
CA ASN A 541 -6.26 3.61 12.76
C ASN A 541 -5.22 3.88 11.68
N TRP A 542 -5.26 5.08 11.12
CA TRP A 542 -4.39 5.49 10.04
C TRP A 542 -3.62 6.76 10.40
N THR A 543 -2.40 6.84 9.93
CA THR A 543 -1.68 8.11 9.81
C THR A 543 -0.88 8.07 8.52
N VAL A 544 -1.16 9.03 7.65
CA VAL A 544 -0.45 9.18 6.39
C VAL A 544 0.09 10.60 6.28
N GLY A 545 1.32 10.73 5.85
CA GLY A 545 1.93 12.04 5.71
C GLY A 545 3.22 12.00 4.91
N TYR A 546 3.79 13.16 4.66
CA TYR A 546 4.96 13.32 3.83
C TYR A 546 5.82 14.52 4.24
N THR A 547 7.07 14.40 3.89
CA THR A 547 8.04 15.52 3.79
C THR A 547 8.27 15.81 2.31
N THR A 548 9.27 16.60 1.97
CA THR A 548 9.71 16.76 0.57
C THR A 548 10.41 15.51 0.01
N VAL A 549 10.83 14.56 0.85
CA VAL A 549 11.63 13.40 0.47
C VAL A 549 10.81 12.10 0.45
N TYR A 550 10.09 11.82 1.53
CA TYR A 550 9.35 10.57 1.69
C TYR A 550 7.87 10.79 1.96
N THR A 551 7.05 9.88 1.44
CA THR A 551 5.67 9.70 1.85
C THR A 551 5.54 8.38 2.62
N VAL A 552 4.96 8.46 3.82
CA VAL A 552 4.79 7.32 4.73
C VAL A 552 3.31 7.12 5.03
N GLY A 553 2.86 5.89 4.86
CA GLY A 553 1.56 5.43 5.32
C GLY A 553 1.71 4.42 6.46
N VAL A 554 0.93 4.60 7.50
CA VAL A 554 0.85 3.69 8.66
C VAL A 554 -0.59 3.32 8.91
N TRP A 555 -0.84 2.03 9.06
CA TRP A 555 -2.08 1.44 9.56
C TRP A 555 -1.81 0.66 10.83
N VAL A 556 -2.72 0.73 11.80
CA VAL A 556 -2.70 -0.02 13.05
C VAL A 556 -4.10 -0.56 13.31
N GLY A 557 -4.23 -1.85 13.63
CA GLY A 557 -5.51 -2.49 13.86
C GLY A 557 -5.43 -4.01 14.02
N ASN A 558 -6.55 -4.68 13.79
CA ASN A 558 -6.69 -6.12 13.86
C ASN A 558 -7.14 -6.67 12.50
N PHE A 559 -6.47 -7.72 12.00
CA PHE A 559 -6.82 -8.30 10.69
C PHE A 559 -8.19 -9.00 10.70
N ASP A 560 -8.63 -9.49 11.84
CA ASP A 560 -9.97 -10.05 12.05
C ASP A 560 -11.09 -9.02 12.18
N GLY A 561 -10.76 -7.71 12.16
CA GLY A 561 -11.71 -6.61 12.28
C GLY A 561 -12.26 -6.38 13.68
N GLN A 562 -11.70 -7.00 14.71
CA GLN A 562 -12.08 -6.72 16.10
C GLN A 562 -11.78 -5.25 16.45
N PRO A 563 -12.66 -4.56 17.18
CA PRO A 563 -12.41 -3.20 17.64
C PRO A 563 -11.21 -3.11 18.58
N MET A 564 -10.46 -2.03 18.48
CA MET A 564 -9.43 -1.66 19.44
C MET A 564 -10.05 -0.89 20.60
N GLU A 565 -9.44 -0.95 21.78
CA GLU A 565 -9.96 -0.28 22.96
C GLU A 565 -9.35 1.12 23.16
N ARG A 566 -10.18 2.17 23.02
CA ARG A 566 -9.83 3.56 23.30
C ARG A 566 -8.61 4.09 22.54
N ILE A 567 -8.39 3.60 21.31
CA ILE A 567 -7.28 4.00 20.46
C ILE A 567 -7.81 4.61 19.17
N SER A 568 -7.32 5.80 18.84
CA SER A 568 -7.61 6.53 17.60
C SER A 568 -6.36 6.67 16.73
N GLY A 569 -6.50 7.22 15.53
CA GLY A 569 -5.35 7.47 14.65
C GLY A 569 -4.23 8.27 15.30
N ILE A 570 -4.57 9.23 16.20
CA ILE A 570 -3.56 10.06 16.89
C ILE A 570 -2.83 9.30 18.01
N THR A 571 -3.46 8.31 18.63
CA THR A 571 -2.86 7.54 19.73
C THR A 571 -2.34 6.17 19.30
N GLY A 572 -2.87 5.61 18.21
CA GLY A 572 -2.45 4.32 17.66
C GLY A 572 -1.41 4.46 16.55
N ALA A 573 -1.78 5.00 15.40
CA ALA A 573 -0.90 5.04 14.22
C ALA A 573 0.11 6.21 14.24
N ALA A 574 -0.24 7.37 14.82
CA ALA A 574 0.60 8.56 14.75
C ALA A 574 1.93 8.44 15.50
N PRO A 575 2.04 7.79 16.67
CA PRO A 575 3.34 7.58 17.32
C PRO A 575 4.28 6.73 16.46
N LEU A 576 3.78 5.65 15.86
CA LEU A 576 4.58 4.82 14.95
C LEU A 576 4.99 5.62 13.69
N PHE A 577 4.07 6.39 13.11
CA PHE A 577 4.37 7.28 11.99
C PHE A 577 5.49 8.27 12.33
N ARG A 578 5.43 8.89 13.51
CA ARG A 578 6.46 9.81 14.01
C ARG A 578 7.82 9.13 14.08
N ASP A 579 7.89 7.96 14.71
CA ASP A 579 9.14 7.24 14.90
C ASP A 579 9.73 6.78 13.57
N VAL A 580 8.89 6.34 12.62
CA VAL A 580 9.31 6.02 11.24
C VAL A 580 9.86 7.28 10.54
N MET A 581 9.17 8.42 10.62
CA MET A 581 9.65 9.67 10.02
C MET A 581 10.96 10.13 10.62
N LEU A 582 11.15 10.04 11.92
CA LEU A 582 12.41 10.37 12.60
C LEU A 582 13.55 9.45 12.15
N GLU A 583 13.28 8.14 12.01
CA GLU A 583 14.26 7.17 11.52
C GLU A 583 14.67 7.45 10.06
N LEU A 584 13.70 7.80 9.20
CA LEU A 584 13.96 8.10 7.79
C LEU A 584 14.80 9.35 7.59
N HIS A 585 14.72 10.31 8.50
CA HIS A 585 15.43 11.58 8.45
C HIS A 585 16.60 11.63 9.46
N ALA A 586 17.00 10.49 10.03
CA ALA A 586 18.17 10.43 10.88
C ALA A 586 19.44 10.83 10.12
N GLY A 587 19.96 12.01 10.42
CA GLY A 587 21.18 12.54 9.80
C GLY A 587 20.99 13.61 8.71
N PHE A 588 19.76 13.96 8.36
CA PHE A 588 19.47 15.13 7.50
C PHE A 588 18.06 15.68 7.76
N ASP A 589 17.89 16.98 7.60
CA ASP A 589 16.59 17.63 7.67
C ASP A 589 16.01 17.78 6.25
N PRO A 590 14.74 17.41 6.02
CA PRO A 590 14.10 17.65 4.73
C PRO A 590 13.92 19.16 4.50
N ALA A 591 14.07 19.59 3.26
CA ALA A 591 13.84 20.97 2.87
C ALA A 591 12.39 21.39 3.16
N PRO A 592 12.12 22.68 3.44
CA PRO A 592 10.76 23.20 3.48
C PRO A 592 10.00 22.96 2.17
N PHE A 593 8.67 22.85 2.27
CA PHE A 593 7.83 22.72 1.09
C PHE A 593 7.96 23.94 0.18
N PRO A 594 8.24 23.77 -1.12
CA PRO A 594 8.48 24.88 -2.02
C PRO A 594 7.18 25.64 -2.31
N LEU A 595 7.23 26.97 -2.20
CA LEU A 595 6.13 27.85 -2.58
C LEU A 595 5.97 27.87 -4.10
N PRO A 596 4.83 27.40 -4.66
CA PRO A 596 4.66 27.42 -6.12
C PRO A 596 4.26 28.82 -6.63
N PRO A 597 4.53 29.12 -7.91
CA PRO A 597 3.98 30.31 -8.55
C PRO A 597 2.45 30.31 -8.50
N GLY A 598 1.85 31.50 -8.35
CA GLY A 598 0.39 31.65 -8.31
C GLY A 598 -0.24 31.39 -6.93
N VAL A 599 0.56 31.33 -5.87
CA VAL A 599 0.09 31.38 -4.48
C VAL A 599 0.51 32.69 -3.84
N VAL A 600 -0.39 33.33 -3.16
CA VAL A 600 -0.16 34.61 -2.49
C VAL A 600 -0.63 34.56 -1.04
N GLN A 601 0.03 35.28 -0.16
CA GLN A 601 -0.34 35.42 1.25
C GLN A 601 -1.07 36.73 1.50
N ARG A 602 -2.14 36.72 2.26
CA ARG A 602 -2.91 37.92 2.66
C ARG A 602 -3.36 37.83 4.11
N ALA A 603 -3.38 39.00 4.74
CA ALA A 603 -3.96 39.13 6.06
C ALA A 603 -5.49 39.01 5.99
N ILE A 604 -6.05 38.18 6.89
CA ILE A 604 -7.48 37.96 7.05
C ILE A 604 -7.91 38.15 8.50
N CYS A 605 -9.19 38.43 8.70
CA CYS A 605 -9.80 38.25 10.01
C CYS A 605 -9.87 36.75 10.36
N PRO A 606 -9.28 36.28 11.46
CA PRO A 606 -9.22 34.86 11.80
C PRO A 606 -10.61 34.23 12.04
N VAL A 607 -11.62 35.02 12.29
CA VAL A 607 -13.00 34.60 12.55
C VAL A 607 -13.81 34.49 11.24
N SER A 608 -13.87 35.61 10.48
CA SER A 608 -14.71 35.68 9.27
C SER A 608 -14.03 35.19 7.99
N GLY A 609 -12.71 35.07 7.99
CA GLY A 609 -11.94 34.77 6.76
C GLY A 609 -11.86 35.92 5.74
N GLN A 610 -12.54 37.06 6.01
CA GLN A 610 -12.54 38.26 5.17
C GLN A 610 -11.33 39.17 5.49
N ARG A 611 -11.08 40.22 4.65
CA ARG A 611 -10.07 41.23 5.00
C ARG A 611 -10.35 41.82 6.38
N PRO A 612 -9.33 42.08 7.22
CA PRO A 612 -9.57 42.68 8.53
C PRO A 612 -10.20 44.07 8.41
N SER A 613 -11.20 44.35 9.21
CA SER A 613 -11.73 45.71 9.43
C SER A 613 -11.09 46.35 10.68
N THR A 614 -11.33 47.63 10.89
CA THR A 614 -10.87 48.33 12.09
C THR A 614 -11.48 47.80 13.37
N ALA A 615 -12.61 47.07 13.28
CA ALA A 615 -13.25 46.43 14.41
C ALA A 615 -12.69 45.06 14.76
N CYS A 616 -11.85 44.47 13.91
CA CYS A 616 -11.28 43.16 14.17
C CYS A 616 -10.24 43.21 15.29
N PRO A 617 -10.30 42.31 16.29
CA PRO A 617 -9.37 42.26 17.40
C PRO A 617 -7.94 41.80 16.99
N GLY A 618 -7.79 41.25 15.76
CA GLY A 618 -6.53 40.81 15.24
C GLY A 618 -6.62 40.34 13.78
N SER A 619 -5.49 39.98 13.21
CA SER A 619 -5.39 39.40 11.86
C SER A 619 -4.50 38.16 11.87
N ALA A 620 -4.70 37.28 10.90
CA ALA A 620 -3.86 36.13 10.63
C ALA A 620 -3.51 36.11 9.14
N ASP A 621 -2.34 35.63 8.82
CA ASP A 621 -1.95 35.42 7.43
C ASP A 621 -2.54 34.12 6.89
N GLU A 622 -3.03 34.16 5.65
CA GLU A 622 -3.58 32.99 4.96
C GLU A 622 -3.11 32.93 3.53
N TRP A 623 -2.96 31.70 3.02
CA TRP A 623 -2.55 31.43 1.64
C TRP A 623 -3.75 31.31 0.70
N PHE A 624 -3.62 31.91 -0.48
CA PHE A 624 -4.66 31.92 -1.52
C PHE A 624 -4.07 31.54 -2.89
N ILE A 625 -4.86 30.89 -3.71
CA ILE A 625 -4.62 30.86 -5.14
C ILE A 625 -4.81 32.30 -5.63
N ALA A 626 -3.84 32.83 -6.36
CA ALA A 626 -3.88 34.24 -6.83
C ALA A 626 -5.20 34.55 -7.56
N GLY A 627 -5.89 35.61 -7.15
CA GLY A 627 -7.18 36.04 -7.66
C GLY A 627 -8.38 35.51 -6.89
N THR A 628 -8.17 34.62 -5.87
CA THR A 628 -9.24 34.12 -5.01
C THR A 628 -9.26 34.78 -3.63
N GLU A 629 -8.41 35.78 -3.37
CA GLU A 629 -8.32 36.49 -2.11
C GLU A 629 -9.64 37.20 -1.76
N PRO A 630 -10.01 37.30 -0.49
CA PRO A 630 -11.24 37.96 -0.07
C PRO A 630 -11.22 39.45 -0.46
N ARG A 631 -12.28 39.89 -1.13
CA ARG A 631 -12.44 41.30 -1.56
C ARG A 631 -13.14 42.18 -0.51
N SER A 632 -14.05 41.57 0.24
CA SER A 632 -14.85 42.25 1.28
C SER A 632 -14.08 42.39 2.59
N GLU A 633 -14.36 43.44 3.33
CA GLU A 633 -13.94 43.60 4.73
C GLU A 633 -14.82 42.79 5.69
N CYS A 634 -14.26 42.46 6.84
CA CYS A 634 -14.96 41.70 7.86
C CYS A 634 -16.29 42.37 8.26
N SER A 635 -17.36 41.65 8.01
CA SER A 635 -18.70 42.07 8.37
C SER A 635 -19.18 41.49 9.71
N VAL A 636 -18.42 40.54 10.27
CA VAL A 636 -18.77 39.85 11.53
C VAL A 636 -18.45 40.70 12.73
N HIS A 637 -17.25 41.28 12.82
CA HIS A 637 -16.87 42.12 13.93
C HIS A 637 -17.51 43.51 13.80
N ARG A 638 -18.30 43.93 14.80
CA ARG A 638 -18.92 45.23 14.82
C ARG A 638 -18.78 45.89 16.19
N LEU A 639 -18.27 47.09 16.22
CA LEU A 639 -18.31 47.97 17.39
C LEU A 639 -19.70 48.59 17.48
N VAL A 640 -20.36 48.36 18.59
CA VAL A 640 -21.72 48.85 18.87
C VAL A 640 -21.67 49.83 20.02
N ALA A 641 -22.12 51.04 19.76
CA ALA A 641 -22.37 52.05 20.80
C ALA A 641 -23.61 51.69 21.57
N LEU A 642 -23.46 51.35 22.84
CA LEU A 642 -24.55 51.01 23.77
C LEU A 642 -24.74 52.16 24.77
N ASP A 643 -26.00 52.47 25.11
CA ASP A 643 -26.35 53.26 26.24
C ASP A 643 -26.06 52.48 27.54
N ARG A 644 -25.20 53.01 28.40
CA ARG A 644 -24.76 52.35 29.65
C ARG A 644 -25.89 52.06 30.64
N ARG A 645 -27.02 52.83 30.55
CA ARG A 645 -28.13 52.67 31.46
C ARG A 645 -29.10 51.58 31.02
N SER A 646 -29.40 51.58 29.75
CA SER A 646 -30.38 50.63 29.18
C SER A 646 -29.75 49.35 28.59
N GLY A 647 -28.46 49.37 28.29
CA GLY A 647 -27.79 48.29 27.54
C GLY A 647 -28.24 48.18 26.08
N GLN A 648 -29.09 49.09 25.61
CA GLN A 648 -29.61 49.10 24.23
C GLN A 648 -28.69 49.95 23.32
N PRO A 649 -28.77 49.80 22.01
CA PRO A 649 -28.03 50.66 21.08
C PRO A 649 -28.25 52.13 21.38
N ALA A 650 -27.17 52.88 21.47
CA ALA A 650 -27.22 54.32 21.75
C ALA A 650 -27.97 55.02 20.62
N SER A 651 -28.89 55.93 21.01
CA SER A 651 -29.59 56.81 20.07
C SER A 651 -28.78 58.12 19.85
N PRO A 652 -29.07 58.90 18.81
CA PRO A 652 -28.45 60.21 18.62
C PRO A 652 -28.65 61.18 19.83
N ALA A 653 -29.61 60.90 20.68
CA ALA A 653 -29.91 61.68 21.92
C ALA A 653 -29.08 61.18 23.11
N THR A 654 -28.40 60.04 23.06
CA THR A 654 -27.61 59.48 24.16
C THR A 654 -26.38 60.34 24.42
N PRO A 655 -26.12 60.86 25.58
CA PRO A 655 -24.93 61.65 25.88
C PRO A 655 -23.67 60.86 25.69
N ARG A 656 -22.60 61.41 25.07
CA ARG A 656 -21.35 60.74 24.83
C ARG A 656 -20.75 60.08 26.07
N ALA A 657 -20.91 60.68 27.25
CA ALA A 657 -20.40 60.13 28.51
C ALA A 657 -21.12 58.82 28.92
N GLU A 658 -22.34 58.63 28.45
CA GLU A 658 -23.17 57.46 28.72
C GLU A 658 -23.11 56.40 27.64
N ILE A 659 -22.30 56.61 26.61
CA ILE A 659 -22.03 55.62 25.55
C ILE A 659 -20.89 54.70 26.00
N ARG A 660 -21.10 53.38 25.81
CA ARG A 660 -20.10 52.34 25.90
C ARG A 660 -20.00 51.65 24.55
N GLU A 661 -18.83 51.61 23.98
CA GLU A 661 -18.59 50.79 22.78
C GLU A 661 -18.28 49.34 23.20
N THR A 662 -18.98 48.40 22.60
CA THR A 662 -18.82 46.94 22.84
C THR A 662 -18.64 46.26 21.51
N LEU A 663 -17.65 45.40 21.42
CA LEU A 663 -17.39 44.55 20.24
C LEU A 663 -18.32 43.36 20.31
N TYR A 664 -19.03 43.11 19.21
CA TYR A 664 -19.86 41.92 18.99
C TYR A 664 -19.44 41.18 17.73
N GLU A 665 -19.59 39.85 17.77
CA GLU A 665 -19.64 39.04 16.56
C GLU A 665 -21.09 38.93 16.07
N VAL A 666 -21.34 39.50 14.90
CA VAL A 666 -22.69 39.54 14.31
C VAL A 666 -22.72 38.47 13.19
N TRP A 667 -23.23 37.31 13.55
CA TRP A 667 -23.39 36.18 12.63
C TRP A 667 -24.77 36.15 11.96
N PRO A 668 -24.94 35.50 10.80
CA PRO A 668 -26.22 35.22 10.21
C PRO A 668 -27.19 34.51 11.16
N PRO A 669 -28.52 34.66 10.96
CA PRO A 669 -29.52 34.13 11.87
C PRO A 669 -29.42 32.63 12.16
N GLU A 670 -28.93 31.84 11.18
CA GLU A 670 -28.74 30.39 11.30
C GLU A 670 -27.81 29.99 12.45
N TYR A 671 -26.86 30.84 12.82
CA TYR A 671 -25.91 30.57 13.91
C TYR A 671 -26.41 30.95 15.30
N ARG A 672 -27.57 31.63 15.41
CA ARG A 672 -28.08 32.12 16.71
C ARG A 672 -28.30 31.02 17.75
N ALA A 673 -28.90 29.90 17.33
CA ALA A 673 -29.11 28.76 18.21
C ALA A 673 -27.78 28.18 18.74
N TRP A 674 -26.78 28.08 17.87
CA TRP A 674 -25.43 27.64 18.26
C TRP A 674 -24.74 28.65 19.18
N MET A 675 -24.84 29.97 18.90
CA MET A 675 -24.30 31.01 19.78
C MET A 675 -24.91 30.94 21.18
N ALA A 676 -26.22 30.79 21.26
CA ALA A 676 -26.93 30.66 22.53
C ALA A 676 -26.53 29.40 23.31
N ALA A 677 -26.36 28.26 22.61
CA ALA A 677 -25.93 26.99 23.20
C ALA A 677 -24.50 27.02 23.72
N ASN A 678 -23.68 27.96 23.24
CA ASN A 678 -22.28 28.14 23.63
C ASN A 678 -22.02 29.39 24.46
N ASP A 679 -23.09 30.03 25.02
CA ASP A 679 -23.03 31.22 25.86
C ASP A 679 -22.26 32.40 25.23
N LEU A 680 -22.31 32.53 23.88
CA LEU A 680 -21.64 33.62 23.19
C LEU A 680 -22.43 34.92 23.30
N PRO A 681 -21.74 36.09 23.37
CA PRO A 681 -22.41 37.38 23.49
C PRO A 681 -23.33 37.64 22.30
N MET A 682 -24.63 37.73 22.56
CA MET A 682 -25.62 38.01 21.53
C MET A 682 -25.67 39.52 21.24
N PRO A 683 -25.56 39.94 19.96
CA PRO A 683 -25.72 41.34 19.62
C PRO A 683 -27.16 41.79 19.87
N PRO A 684 -27.38 43.09 20.23
CA PRO A 684 -28.73 43.65 20.37
C PRO A 684 -29.58 43.39 19.11
N ALA A 685 -30.87 43.08 19.30
CA ALA A 685 -31.77 42.69 18.22
C ALA A 685 -31.87 43.72 17.06
N ALA A 686 -31.62 45.01 17.34
CA ALA A 686 -31.60 46.08 16.35
C ALA A 686 -30.42 46.05 15.36
N LEU A 687 -29.43 45.14 15.56
CA LEU A 687 -28.22 45.03 14.73
C LEU A 687 -28.22 43.80 13.80
N SER A 688 -29.35 43.14 13.70
CA SER A 688 -29.55 42.15 12.62
C SER A 688 -29.19 42.79 11.28
N VAL A 689 -28.36 42.08 10.47
CA VAL A 689 -27.80 42.55 9.20
C VAL A 689 -28.79 43.40 8.40
N PRO A 690 -28.46 44.65 8.01
CA PRO A 690 -29.32 45.39 7.08
C PRO A 690 -29.19 44.76 5.70
N GLY A 691 -30.16 43.99 5.32
CA GLY A 691 -30.15 43.33 4.02
C GLY A 691 -31.33 42.40 3.78
N GLU A 692 -32.31 42.35 4.69
CA GLU A 692 -33.64 41.79 4.47
C GLU A 692 -34.46 41.99 5.74
N ALA A 693 -35.02 43.21 5.90
CA ALA A 693 -36.16 43.39 6.77
C ALA A 693 -37.41 42.89 6.03
N GLU A 694 -37.40 41.65 5.58
CA GLU A 694 -38.64 40.90 5.43
C GLU A 694 -38.96 40.29 6.80
N ALA A 695 -40.18 40.48 7.23
CA ALA A 695 -40.69 39.84 8.44
C ALA A 695 -40.29 38.36 8.42
N PRO A 696 -39.90 37.76 9.57
CA PRO A 696 -39.43 36.38 9.60
C PRO A 696 -40.48 35.49 8.92
N ARG A 697 -40.14 34.97 7.72
CA ARG A 697 -41.03 34.13 6.92
C ARG A 697 -40.91 32.71 7.41
N LEU A 698 -42.01 32.02 7.45
CA LEU A 698 -42.06 30.57 7.60
C LEU A 698 -41.62 29.96 6.28
N VAL A 699 -40.51 29.23 6.26
CA VAL A 699 -39.89 28.71 5.04
C VAL A 699 -39.70 27.20 5.16
N ILE A 700 -40.19 26.46 4.16
CA ILE A 700 -39.92 25.01 4.03
C ILE A 700 -38.48 24.85 3.56
N THR A 701 -37.66 24.08 4.28
CA THR A 701 -36.27 23.84 3.95
C THR A 701 -36.07 22.49 3.26
N PHE A 702 -36.97 21.53 3.53
CA PHE A 702 -36.99 20.26 2.82
C PHE A 702 -38.44 19.69 2.77
N PRO A 703 -38.89 19.14 1.62
CA PRO A 703 -38.25 19.15 0.28
C PRO A 703 -38.19 20.58 -0.30
N LYS A 704 -37.35 20.72 -1.37
CA LYS A 704 -37.24 21.99 -2.12
C LYS A 704 -38.13 21.97 -3.35
N GLU A 705 -38.37 23.19 -3.90
CA GLU A 705 -39.14 23.35 -5.11
C GLU A 705 -38.49 22.57 -6.25
N GLY A 706 -39.25 21.66 -6.89
CA GLY A 706 -38.81 20.82 -8.02
C GLY A 706 -38.11 19.52 -7.65
N ASP A 707 -37.97 19.18 -6.37
CA ASP A 707 -37.35 17.91 -5.96
C ASP A 707 -38.09 16.70 -6.55
N ILE A 708 -37.30 15.68 -6.98
CA ILE A 708 -37.80 14.40 -7.48
C ILE A 708 -37.32 13.30 -6.56
N LEU A 709 -38.24 12.73 -5.78
CA LEU A 709 -38.00 11.63 -4.88
C LEU A 709 -38.39 10.30 -5.53
N ARG A 710 -37.69 9.22 -5.23
CA ARG A 710 -38.00 7.89 -5.79
C ARG A 710 -38.32 6.89 -4.69
N ILE A 711 -39.34 6.06 -4.96
CA ILE A 711 -39.66 4.92 -4.12
C ILE A 711 -38.77 3.76 -4.52
N ASP A 712 -38.02 3.19 -3.56
CA ASP A 712 -37.22 2.01 -3.79
C ASP A 712 -38.14 0.77 -3.85
N PRO A 713 -38.17 0.02 -4.95
CA PRO A 713 -39.03 -1.15 -5.08
C PRO A 713 -38.63 -2.32 -4.18
N VAL A 714 -37.41 -2.32 -3.61
CA VAL A 714 -36.87 -3.40 -2.75
C VAL A 714 -37.17 -3.16 -1.29
N LEU A 715 -37.25 -1.89 -0.85
CA LEU A 715 -37.51 -1.51 0.52
C LEU A 715 -39.02 -1.61 0.85
N ARG A 716 -39.34 -2.07 2.06
CA ARG A 716 -40.74 -2.07 2.53
C ARG A 716 -41.24 -0.62 2.64
N ARG A 717 -42.47 -0.40 2.19
CA ARG A 717 -43.09 0.95 2.14
C ARG A 717 -43.09 1.67 3.50
N GLU A 718 -43.22 0.96 4.60
CA GLU A 718 -43.22 1.50 5.96
C GLU A 718 -41.89 2.18 6.37
N PHE A 719 -40.78 1.85 5.69
CA PHE A 719 -39.47 2.47 5.92
C PHE A 719 -39.15 3.62 4.97
N GLN A 720 -40.00 3.85 3.98
CA GLN A 720 -39.79 4.89 2.97
C GLN A 720 -40.52 6.17 3.38
N THR A 721 -39.85 6.95 4.24
CA THR A 721 -40.37 8.22 4.76
C THR A 721 -39.34 9.31 4.57
N ILE A 722 -39.80 10.54 4.34
CA ILE A 722 -38.95 11.74 4.38
C ILE A 722 -39.26 12.57 5.61
N LEU A 723 -38.28 13.36 6.02
CA LEU A 723 -38.46 14.34 7.13
C LEU A 723 -38.78 15.71 6.53
N LEU A 724 -40.00 16.16 6.67
CA LEU A 724 -40.41 17.51 6.27
C LEU A 724 -39.85 18.50 7.27
N GLU A 725 -39.15 19.54 6.81
CA GLU A 725 -38.48 20.53 7.63
C GLU A 725 -38.85 21.95 7.24
N ALA A 726 -39.00 22.82 8.23
CA ALA A 726 -39.26 24.25 8.02
C ALA A 726 -38.54 25.10 9.07
N VAL A 727 -38.06 26.26 8.65
CA VAL A 727 -37.61 27.33 9.57
C VAL A 727 -38.86 28.09 10.04
N VAL A 728 -39.08 28.03 11.34
CA VAL A 728 -40.25 28.62 11.99
C VAL A 728 -39.83 29.86 12.76
N PRO A 729 -40.40 31.05 12.47
CA PRO A 729 -40.08 32.28 13.16
C PRO A 729 -40.43 32.27 14.65
N GLU A 730 -39.67 33.06 15.43
CA GLU A 730 -40.00 33.26 16.83
C GLU A 730 -41.44 33.79 17.01
N GLY A 731 -42.14 33.30 18.03
CA GLY A 731 -43.51 33.66 18.33
C GLY A 731 -44.59 32.76 17.73
N ILE A 732 -44.21 31.77 16.91
CA ILE A 732 -45.09 30.72 16.46
C ILE A 732 -44.99 29.54 17.42
N SER A 733 -46.09 29.16 18.03
CA SER A 733 -46.15 28.07 19.01
C SER A 733 -46.57 26.75 18.42
N GLU A 734 -47.28 26.78 17.26
CA GLU A 734 -47.78 25.59 16.56
C GLU A 734 -47.64 25.77 15.05
N VAL A 735 -47.24 24.72 14.35
CA VAL A 735 -47.25 24.65 12.89
C VAL A 735 -48.15 23.53 12.38
N GLU A 736 -48.86 23.81 11.32
CA GLU A 736 -49.70 22.87 10.60
C GLU A 736 -49.08 22.57 9.23
N TRP A 737 -48.67 21.29 9.02
CA TRP A 737 -48.19 20.81 7.77
C TRP A 737 -49.34 20.38 6.86
N MET A 738 -49.33 20.81 5.59
CA MET A 738 -50.39 20.56 4.64
C MET A 738 -49.80 20.05 3.30
N ILE A 739 -50.41 19.02 2.73
CA ILE A 739 -50.19 18.59 1.33
C ILE A 739 -51.50 18.82 0.53
N GLY A 740 -51.42 19.68 -0.45
CA GLY A 740 -52.62 20.16 -1.14
C GLY A 740 -53.57 20.83 -0.15
N ASP A 741 -54.82 20.35 -0.09
CA ASP A 741 -55.83 20.86 0.84
C ASP A 741 -55.96 20.03 2.14
N SER A 742 -55.09 18.99 2.29
CA SER A 742 -55.18 18.08 3.43
C SER A 742 -54.12 18.41 4.50
N THR A 743 -54.54 18.50 5.77
CA THR A 743 -53.65 18.64 6.91
C THR A 743 -52.97 17.29 7.20
N LEU A 744 -51.64 17.26 7.22
CA LEU A 744 -50.86 16.09 7.58
C LEU A 744 -50.70 15.97 9.11
N ALA A 745 -50.31 17.04 9.75
CA ALA A 745 -50.12 17.10 11.20
C ALA A 745 -50.11 18.54 11.73
N ARG A 746 -50.37 18.69 13.03
CA ARG A 746 -50.15 19.91 13.82
C ARG A 746 -49.09 19.62 14.85
N LEU A 747 -48.03 20.42 14.87
CA LEU A 747 -46.85 20.15 15.70
C LEU A 747 -46.44 21.42 16.49
N HIS A 748 -45.98 21.14 17.71
CA HIS A 748 -45.14 22.07 18.48
C HIS A 748 -43.68 21.77 18.26
N ALA A 749 -42.77 22.61 18.72
CA ALA A 749 -41.33 22.36 18.53
C ALA A 749 -40.91 20.95 19.05
N PRO A 750 -40.08 20.22 18.33
CA PRO A 750 -39.47 20.53 17.03
C PRO A 750 -40.48 20.34 15.89
N TYR A 751 -40.62 21.29 15.02
CA TYR A 751 -41.65 21.39 13.97
C TYR A 751 -41.40 20.47 12.77
N ARG A 752 -40.80 19.31 12.97
CA ARG A 752 -40.39 18.32 11.96
C ARG A 752 -41.42 17.20 11.87
N LEU A 753 -41.77 16.79 10.64
CA LEU A 753 -42.78 15.74 10.39
C LEU A 753 -42.20 14.64 9.49
N ARG A 754 -42.24 13.38 9.93
CA ARG A 754 -41.98 12.25 9.05
C ARG A 754 -43.19 11.97 8.18
N TRP A 755 -43.02 12.01 6.87
CA TRP A 755 -44.07 11.75 5.90
C TRP A 755 -43.70 10.53 5.02
N PRO A 756 -44.59 9.50 4.93
CA PRO A 756 -44.36 8.34 4.07
C PRO A 756 -44.46 8.75 2.60
N LEU A 757 -43.51 8.29 1.79
CA LEU A 757 -43.47 8.58 0.36
C LEU A 757 -44.72 8.00 -0.33
N THR A 758 -45.49 8.84 -0.97
CA THR A 758 -46.63 8.46 -1.82
C THR A 758 -46.38 8.91 -3.25
N PRO A 759 -46.55 8.02 -4.27
CA PRO A 759 -46.30 8.40 -5.65
C PRO A 759 -47.19 9.57 -6.09
N GLY A 760 -46.66 10.49 -6.88
CA GLY A 760 -47.40 11.60 -7.44
C GLY A 760 -46.67 12.95 -7.32
N SER A 761 -47.35 14.02 -7.75
CA SER A 761 -46.90 15.40 -7.57
C SER A 761 -47.57 15.98 -6.32
N HIS A 762 -46.76 16.51 -5.42
CA HIS A 762 -47.21 17.00 -4.14
C HIS A 762 -46.91 18.50 -4.00
N ARG A 763 -47.85 19.23 -3.43
CA ARG A 763 -47.72 20.66 -3.07
C ARG A 763 -47.77 20.79 -1.57
N LEU A 764 -46.63 21.13 -0.95
CA LEU A 764 -46.46 21.25 0.51
C LEU A 764 -46.56 22.70 0.94
N VAL A 765 -47.26 22.94 2.04
CA VAL A 765 -47.38 24.23 2.68
C VAL A 765 -47.32 24.06 4.19
N VAL A 766 -46.67 24.98 4.89
CA VAL A 766 -46.66 25.05 6.36
C VAL A 766 -47.37 26.31 6.78
N ARG A 767 -48.29 26.18 7.74
CA ARG A 767 -48.99 27.31 8.40
C ARG A 767 -48.57 27.36 9.84
N GLY A 768 -48.05 28.50 10.28
CA GLY A 768 -47.68 28.75 11.66
C GLY A 768 -48.73 29.59 12.39
N ARG A 769 -49.10 29.19 13.59
CA ARG A 769 -50.02 29.94 14.48
C ARG A 769 -49.27 30.55 15.64
N GLY A 770 -49.28 31.85 15.77
CA GLY A 770 -48.62 32.59 16.82
C GLY A 770 -49.53 33.68 17.43
N ARG A 771 -48.98 34.41 18.39
CA ARG A 771 -49.73 35.51 19.10
C ARG A 771 -50.21 36.62 18.14
N ASN A 772 -49.53 36.79 16.99
CA ASN A 772 -49.81 37.86 16.04
C ASN A 772 -50.63 37.40 14.81
N GLY A 773 -51.23 36.21 14.84
CA GLY A 773 -52.00 35.66 13.73
C GLY A 773 -51.41 34.42 13.11
N THR A 774 -51.92 34.09 11.92
CA THR A 774 -51.46 32.91 11.14
C THR A 774 -50.54 33.36 9.99
N VAL A 775 -49.35 32.75 9.88
CA VAL A 775 -48.37 32.96 8.80
C VAL A 775 -48.29 31.70 7.98
N SER A 776 -48.17 31.80 6.66
CA SER A 776 -48.06 30.66 5.74
C SER A 776 -46.73 30.72 4.98
N SER A 777 -46.13 29.58 4.78
CA SER A 777 -44.95 29.47 3.88
C SER A 777 -45.38 29.66 2.42
N ASP A 778 -44.40 29.96 1.55
CA ASP A 778 -44.57 29.75 0.13
C ASP A 778 -44.76 28.24 -0.09
N PRO A 779 -45.59 27.85 -1.09
CA PRO A 779 -45.81 26.45 -1.40
C PRO A 779 -44.55 25.85 -2.08
N VAL A 780 -44.22 24.66 -1.72
CA VAL A 780 -43.14 23.86 -2.37
C VAL A 780 -43.74 22.68 -3.10
N THR A 781 -43.44 22.59 -4.38
CA THR A 781 -43.92 21.49 -5.24
C THR A 781 -42.78 20.49 -5.49
N PHE A 782 -43.02 19.23 -5.17
CA PHE A 782 -42.08 18.14 -5.44
C PHE A 782 -42.82 16.92 -6.00
N ARG A 783 -42.05 15.97 -6.55
CA ARG A 783 -42.59 14.76 -7.17
C ARG A 783 -42.00 13.52 -6.60
N VAL A 784 -42.84 12.50 -6.35
CA VAL A 784 -42.43 11.15 -5.94
C VAL A 784 -42.69 10.18 -7.10
N LEU A 785 -41.63 9.47 -7.56
CA LEU A 785 -41.66 8.53 -8.68
C LEU A 785 -41.69 7.08 -8.16
#